data_33480c9f8429bd05b820031f1db2f4cd
#
_entry.id   33480c9f8429bd05b820031f1db2f4cd
#
_cell.length_a   1.000
_cell.length_b   1.000
_cell.length_c   1.000
_cell.angle_alpha   90.00
_cell.angle_beta   90.00
_cell.angle_gamma   90.00
#
_symmetry.space_group_name_H-M   'P 1'
#
loop_
_entity.id
_entity.type
_entity.pdbx_description
1 polymer ?
#
loop_
_entity_poly.entity_id
_entity_poly.type
_entity_poly.pdbx_seq_one_letter_code
_entity_poly.pdbx_strand_id
1 'polypeptide(L)'
;MKQNRDYILQFVNRAAPLLETSRHFCNIYAHLMHENKKNVYCEYFNLNNKIKKYKYSKMDENVKKYAFYLNSKIKKEGTNRVILKAANSPSWGELYWALLMAGFVPLLVDAKLNRENVINLANQAKAIAIVSDDNHEYTLNKVRVDNILQNAKEPLTNPSWADETIFSSSGTTGDAKLMVFNGENFVYQICSCLEMPKTSMTIMVPNKYGKCKLLAMIPFHHIFGFVAVFLWYTFFGKTLIFPKSNTPSDIVMICQKVGVTHVYSVPLFWDSLALTVKRKFAMQSEDKQKLLEKYMAYNLGEINAEEAGLASKKIVADSVKKLMLGKHVVHCISGGGYLSNETMRAINGLGYPLYNGYGMTEVGVTSVELSEDVKQRLKGYIGLPLLKMEYKINEKDNELLIKSPTIHVREIIAGVEKETVLDNGYFHTGDVVVKEENGYLMKGRMKDVIINANGENIFPDELEIYFKDLPFVNNLSVLGIVNKDKALQEDIVLVLELDDKTTEEALKDLEKTIRDIKLPHDSKIANIYLAKQRLPMANNMKVKRFVIKKEIENGSNKFVLINQKKTSSKVRKFSPETLEKVLPPMRQLFSKVLVLPTFKIDDEDHWINDLGGDSMNYVELVQEVDRYFKVEIPEEQYGKMTCVNDFVEEVAKLLKENK
;
A
#
# COMPACT_ATOMS: atom_id res chain seq x y z
N MET A 1 -13.26 9.72 -35.60
CA MET A 1 -13.20 8.27 -35.81
C MET A 1 -11.90 7.80 -36.51
N LYS A 2 -11.53 8.34 -37.68
CA LYS A 2 -10.31 7.91 -38.42
C LYS A 2 -9.04 8.07 -37.59
N GLN A 3 -8.83 9.21 -36.97
CA GLN A 3 -7.66 9.52 -36.15
C GLN A 3 -7.52 8.58 -34.93
N ASN A 4 -8.62 8.21 -34.28
CA ASN A 4 -8.61 7.26 -33.16
C ASN A 4 -8.22 5.85 -33.61
N ARG A 5 -8.67 5.42 -34.79
CA ARG A 5 -8.32 4.13 -35.37
C ARG A 5 -6.81 4.05 -35.68
N ASP A 6 -6.23 5.13 -36.20
CA ASP A 6 -4.81 5.18 -36.51
C ASP A 6 -3.95 5.09 -35.25
N TYR A 7 -4.38 5.69 -34.14
CA TYR A 7 -3.69 5.58 -32.86
C TYR A 7 -3.75 4.16 -32.29
N ILE A 8 -4.92 3.52 -32.33
CA ILE A 8 -5.08 2.12 -31.86
C ILE A 8 -4.18 1.19 -32.67
N LEU A 9 -4.16 1.34 -34.01
CA LEU A 9 -3.30 0.55 -34.88
C LEU A 9 -1.81 0.76 -34.58
N GLN A 10 -1.35 1.99 -34.37
CA GLN A 10 0.03 2.27 -33.97
C GLN A 10 0.37 1.60 -32.63
N PHE A 11 -0.56 1.61 -31.69
CA PHE A 11 -0.40 1.00 -30.37
C PHE A 11 -0.27 -0.52 -30.46
N VAL A 12 -1.15 -1.16 -31.21
CA VAL A 12 -1.13 -2.62 -31.47
C VAL A 12 0.13 -3.01 -32.24
N ASN A 13 0.45 -2.34 -33.34
CA ASN A 13 1.62 -2.61 -34.17
C ASN A 13 2.94 -2.52 -33.41
N ARG A 14 2.96 -1.78 -32.32
CA ARG A 14 4.16 -1.61 -31.49
C ARG A 14 4.44 -2.81 -30.60
N ALA A 15 3.42 -3.48 -30.08
CA ALA A 15 3.59 -4.61 -29.17
C ALA A 15 3.39 -5.99 -29.84
N ALA A 16 2.64 -6.05 -30.95
CA ALA A 16 2.41 -7.31 -31.67
C ALA A 16 3.71 -8.05 -32.06
N PRO A 17 4.79 -7.38 -32.50
CA PRO A 17 6.05 -8.04 -32.81
C PRO A 17 6.69 -8.80 -31.64
N LEU A 18 6.38 -8.43 -30.38
CA LEU A 18 6.86 -9.18 -29.22
C LEU A 18 6.31 -10.61 -29.17
N LEU A 19 5.12 -10.85 -29.72
CA LEU A 19 4.52 -12.18 -29.77
C LEU A 19 5.13 -13.07 -30.86
N GLU A 20 5.75 -12.43 -31.89
CA GLU A 20 6.37 -13.11 -33.03
C GLU A 20 7.86 -13.42 -32.79
N THR A 21 8.48 -12.76 -31.81
CA THR A 21 9.88 -12.97 -31.42
C THR A 21 10.00 -13.86 -30.20
N SER A 22 11.21 -14.21 -29.79
CA SER A 22 11.43 -14.89 -28.52
C SER A 22 10.97 -13.98 -27.35
N ARG A 23 10.19 -14.54 -26.44
CA ARG A 23 9.50 -13.78 -25.37
C ARG A 23 10.38 -13.61 -24.15
N HIS A 24 11.52 -12.93 -24.34
CA HIS A 24 12.53 -12.70 -23.31
C HIS A 24 12.64 -11.21 -22.97
N PHE A 25 13.14 -10.88 -21.77
CA PHE A 25 13.38 -9.51 -21.35
C PHE A 25 14.28 -8.73 -22.30
N CYS A 26 15.29 -9.38 -22.90
CA CYS A 26 16.15 -8.72 -23.90
C CYS A 26 15.37 -8.17 -25.08
N ASN A 27 14.31 -8.87 -25.54
CA ASN A 27 13.48 -8.42 -26.66
C ASN A 27 12.55 -7.29 -26.22
N ILE A 28 11.97 -7.36 -25.01
CA ILE A 28 11.20 -6.25 -24.44
C ILE A 28 12.07 -4.98 -24.42
N TYR A 29 13.29 -5.09 -23.91
CA TYR A 29 14.22 -3.97 -23.84
C TYR A 29 14.64 -3.45 -25.22
N ALA A 30 14.94 -4.34 -26.16
CA ALA A 30 15.31 -3.97 -27.52
C ALA A 30 14.19 -3.18 -28.22
N HIS A 31 12.93 -3.66 -28.16
CA HIS A 31 11.78 -2.94 -28.71
C HIS A 31 11.53 -1.61 -28.00
N LEU A 32 11.62 -1.59 -26.67
CA LEU A 32 11.49 -0.37 -25.87
C LEU A 32 12.49 0.69 -26.36
N MET A 33 13.75 0.32 -26.52
CA MET A 33 14.82 1.27 -26.91
C MET A 33 14.77 1.65 -28.36
N HIS A 34 14.50 0.71 -29.27
CA HIS A 34 14.37 0.99 -30.69
C HIS A 34 13.35 2.11 -30.97
N GLU A 35 12.17 1.99 -30.37
CA GLU A 35 11.04 2.88 -30.63
C GLU A 35 11.13 4.22 -29.89
N ASN A 36 11.84 4.29 -28.75
CA ASN A 36 11.67 5.40 -27.81
C ASN A 36 12.87 6.31 -27.61
N LYS A 37 14.02 6.04 -28.22
CA LYS A 37 15.28 6.80 -27.99
C LYS A 37 15.13 8.31 -27.91
N LYS A 38 14.26 8.90 -28.74
CA LYS A 38 14.05 10.35 -28.81
C LYS A 38 13.04 10.88 -27.78
N ASN A 39 12.25 10.01 -27.17
CA ASN A 39 11.22 10.38 -26.20
C ASN A 39 11.85 10.76 -24.85
N VAL A 40 11.12 11.55 -24.05
CA VAL A 40 11.51 11.86 -22.67
C VAL A 40 11.14 10.66 -21.80
N TYR A 41 12.14 10.07 -21.13
CA TYR A 41 11.95 8.96 -20.21
C TYR A 41 11.33 9.45 -18.91
N CYS A 42 11.93 10.48 -18.29
CA CYS A 42 11.46 10.97 -17.00
C CYS A 42 11.63 12.47 -16.82
N GLU A 43 10.82 13.01 -15.88
CA GLU A 43 11.00 14.33 -15.28
C GLU A 43 11.01 14.17 -13.75
N TYR A 44 11.91 14.91 -13.06
CA TYR A 44 12.11 14.82 -11.60
C TYR A 44 12.67 16.11 -11.03
N PHE A 45 12.58 16.30 -9.72
CA PHE A 45 13.24 17.41 -9.04
C PHE A 45 14.68 17.06 -8.69
N ASN A 46 15.64 17.93 -9.04
CA ASN A 46 16.99 17.82 -8.51
C ASN A 46 17.10 18.43 -7.10
N LEU A 47 18.28 18.32 -6.49
CA LEU A 47 18.56 18.85 -5.15
C LEU A 47 18.24 20.35 -5.00
N ASN A 48 18.33 21.12 -6.11
CA ASN A 48 18.03 22.57 -6.11
C ASN A 48 16.55 22.87 -6.44
N ASN A 49 15.64 21.91 -6.31
CA ASN A 49 14.22 22.01 -6.63
C ASN A 49 13.90 22.44 -8.08
N LYS A 50 14.87 22.24 -9.02
CA LYS A 50 14.65 22.47 -10.44
C LYS A 50 14.21 21.18 -11.12
N ILE A 51 13.22 21.27 -12.01
CA ILE A 51 12.78 20.13 -12.81
C ILE A 51 13.88 19.78 -13.82
N LYS A 52 14.31 18.54 -13.77
CA LYS A 52 15.23 17.92 -14.73
C LYS A 52 14.49 16.87 -15.52
N LYS A 53 14.94 16.64 -16.75
CA LYS A 53 14.42 15.60 -17.63
C LYS A 53 15.52 15.03 -18.50
N TYR A 54 15.39 13.75 -18.86
CA TYR A 54 16.23 13.15 -19.88
C TYR A 54 15.48 12.11 -20.71
N LYS A 55 16.09 11.74 -21.82
CA LYS A 55 15.50 10.87 -22.84
C LYS A 55 15.81 9.40 -22.58
N TYR A 56 15.06 8.50 -23.24
CA TYR A 56 15.34 7.07 -23.26
C TYR A 56 16.74 6.74 -23.79
N SER A 57 17.29 7.54 -24.73
CA SER A 57 18.69 7.37 -25.18
C SER A 57 19.70 7.52 -24.03
N LYS A 58 19.45 8.42 -23.07
CA LYS A 58 20.32 8.55 -21.89
C LYS A 58 20.09 7.42 -20.88
N MET A 59 18.86 6.95 -20.74
CA MET A 59 18.55 5.73 -19.96
C MET A 59 19.32 4.53 -20.54
N ASP A 60 19.31 4.29 -21.85
CA ASP A 60 20.04 3.21 -22.51
C ASP A 60 21.56 3.26 -22.23
N GLU A 61 22.14 4.48 -22.33
CA GLU A 61 23.56 4.69 -21.97
C GLU A 61 23.84 4.33 -20.52
N ASN A 62 22.99 4.77 -19.60
CA ASN A 62 23.15 4.50 -18.17
C ASN A 62 22.99 3.00 -17.88
N VAL A 63 21.97 2.34 -18.44
CA VAL A 63 21.76 0.89 -18.28
C VAL A 63 23.00 0.09 -18.65
N LYS A 64 23.61 0.39 -19.81
CA LYS A 64 24.84 -0.29 -20.26
C LYS A 64 26.03 -0.07 -19.32
N LYS A 65 26.20 1.17 -18.83
CA LYS A 65 27.24 1.51 -17.87
C LYS A 65 27.05 0.81 -16.51
N TYR A 66 25.82 0.84 -16.00
CA TYR A 66 25.50 0.19 -14.74
C TYR A 66 25.63 -1.33 -14.85
N ALA A 67 25.24 -1.92 -15.97
CA ALA A 67 25.43 -3.36 -16.21
C ALA A 67 26.91 -3.77 -16.19
N PHE A 68 27.80 -3.01 -16.84
CA PHE A 68 29.22 -3.25 -16.78
C PHE A 68 29.77 -3.15 -15.34
N TYR A 69 29.40 -2.09 -14.63
CA TYR A 69 29.84 -1.88 -13.24
C TYR A 69 29.36 -3.01 -12.32
N LEU A 70 28.09 -3.39 -12.40
CA LEU A 70 27.52 -4.49 -11.61
C LEU A 70 28.24 -5.81 -11.90
N ASN A 71 28.49 -6.12 -13.17
CA ASN A 71 29.21 -7.33 -13.58
C ASN A 71 30.66 -7.36 -13.05
N SER A 72 31.30 -6.18 -12.88
CA SER A 72 32.63 -6.07 -12.31
C SER A 72 32.67 -6.20 -10.77
N LYS A 73 31.55 -5.94 -10.09
CA LYS A 73 31.45 -5.92 -8.61
C LYS A 73 30.80 -7.15 -8.02
N ILE A 74 29.97 -7.85 -8.77
CA ILE A 74 29.22 -9.02 -8.30
C ILE A 74 29.74 -10.26 -9.03
N LYS A 75 30.28 -11.21 -8.28
CA LYS A 75 30.66 -12.52 -8.81
C LYS A 75 29.45 -13.46 -8.80
N LYS A 76 29.25 -14.18 -9.91
CA LYS A 76 28.21 -15.21 -10.01
C LYS A 76 28.71 -16.50 -9.37
N GLU A 77 28.19 -16.83 -8.20
CA GLU A 77 28.59 -18.04 -7.44
C GLU A 77 27.31 -18.79 -7.03
N GLY A 78 27.11 -19.98 -7.60
CA GLY A 78 25.96 -20.83 -7.29
C GLY A 78 24.63 -20.34 -7.86
N THR A 79 24.29 -19.07 -7.68
CA THR A 79 23.11 -18.41 -8.28
C THR A 79 23.47 -17.08 -8.94
N ASN A 80 22.50 -16.47 -9.61
CA ASN A 80 22.65 -15.13 -10.18
C ASN A 80 21.61 -14.15 -9.64
N ARG A 81 20.97 -14.47 -8.49
CA ARG A 81 19.92 -13.66 -7.89
C ARG A 81 20.51 -12.50 -7.08
N VAL A 82 20.03 -11.29 -7.36
CA VAL A 82 20.49 -10.04 -6.71
C VAL A 82 19.31 -9.25 -6.21
N ILE A 83 19.34 -8.84 -4.96
CA ILE A 83 18.30 -7.97 -4.40
C ILE A 83 18.45 -6.55 -4.94
N LEU A 84 17.35 -5.98 -5.45
CA LEU A 84 17.22 -4.56 -5.75
C LEU A 84 16.32 -3.91 -4.69
N LYS A 85 16.96 -3.20 -3.75
CA LYS A 85 16.31 -2.51 -2.63
C LYS A 85 16.57 -1.00 -2.75
N ALA A 86 15.75 -0.31 -3.52
CA ALA A 86 15.88 1.12 -3.74
C ALA A 86 14.51 1.79 -3.91
N ALA A 87 14.44 3.07 -3.53
CA ALA A 87 13.22 3.87 -3.71
C ALA A 87 12.97 4.20 -5.19
N ASN A 88 11.70 4.45 -5.55
CA ASN A 88 11.35 4.89 -6.89
C ASN A 88 12.15 6.14 -7.25
N SER A 89 12.90 6.02 -8.33
CA SER A 89 13.73 7.10 -8.87
C SER A 89 13.98 6.85 -10.37
N PRO A 90 14.45 7.82 -11.12
CA PRO A 90 14.86 7.57 -12.49
C PRO A 90 15.88 6.43 -12.62
N SER A 91 16.81 6.31 -11.68
CA SER A 91 17.84 5.27 -11.68
C SER A 91 17.31 3.88 -11.30
N TRP A 92 16.15 3.77 -10.65
CA TRP A 92 15.57 2.47 -10.30
C TRP A 92 15.33 1.60 -11.55
N GLY A 93 14.67 2.17 -12.57
CA GLY A 93 14.42 1.44 -13.81
C GLY A 93 15.69 1.14 -14.59
N GLU A 94 16.69 2.02 -14.50
CA GLU A 94 18.01 1.81 -15.11
C GLU A 94 18.75 0.64 -14.43
N LEU A 95 18.73 0.57 -13.10
CA LEU A 95 19.34 -0.51 -12.32
C LEU A 95 18.64 -1.85 -12.56
N TYR A 96 17.31 -1.85 -12.65
CA TYR A 96 16.54 -3.04 -12.98
C TYR A 96 16.98 -3.65 -14.32
N TRP A 97 16.98 -2.84 -15.39
CA TRP A 97 17.40 -3.30 -16.70
C TRP A 97 18.91 -3.64 -16.75
N ALA A 98 19.73 -2.93 -15.97
CA ALA A 98 21.16 -3.20 -15.88
C ALA A 98 21.46 -4.56 -15.22
N LEU A 99 20.73 -4.93 -14.18
CA LEU A 99 20.82 -6.26 -13.55
C LEU A 99 20.50 -7.37 -14.57
N LEU A 100 19.36 -7.25 -15.25
CA LEU A 100 18.97 -8.23 -16.29
C LEU A 100 20.00 -8.29 -17.42
N MET A 101 20.49 -7.16 -17.90
CA MET A 101 21.49 -7.06 -18.98
C MET A 101 22.83 -7.67 -18.57
N ALA A 102 23.20 -7.57 -17.30
CA ALA A 102 24.41 -8.18 -16.74
C ALA A 102 24.23 -9.67 -16.40
N GLY A 103 23.04 -10.25 -16.63
CA GLY A 103 22.72 -11.66 -16.38
C GLY A 103 22.36 -11.97 -14.93
N PHE A 104 21.94 -10.99 -14.15
CA PHE A 104 21.43 -11.16 -12.80
C PHE A 104 19.91 -11.15 -12.77
N VAL A 105 19.33 -12.04 -11.96
CA VAL A 105 17.90 -12.12 -11.68
C VAL A 105 17.57 -11.15 -10.53
N PRO A 106 16.84 -10.05 -10.76
CA PRO A 106 16.50 -9.11 -9.71
C PRO A 106 15.39 -9.66 -8.81
N LEU A 107 15.64 -9.68 -7.49
CA LEU A 107 14.63 -9.80 -6.45
C LEU A 107 14.25 -8.38 -6.00
N LEU A 108 13.02 -7.98 -6.28
CA LEU A 108 12.53 -6.63 -6.02
C LEU A 108 12.02 -6.51 -4.58
N VAL A 109 12.61 -5.59 -3.81
CA VAL A 109 12.37 -5.46 -2.38
C VAL A 109 12.04 -4.01 -2.01
N ASP A 110 11.15 -3.83 -1.04
CA ASP A 110 10.80 -2.51 -0.50
C ASP A 110 12.04 -1.80 0.07
N ALA A 111 12.25 -0.56 -0.37
CA ALA A 111 13.33 0.28 0.13
C ALA A 111 13.27 0.51 1.65
N LYS A 112 12.09 0.44 2.25
CA LYS A 112 11.84 0.65 3.68
C LYS A 112 11.92 -0.65 4.51
N LEU A 113 12.09 -1.80 3.86
CA LEU A 113 12.14 -3.08 4.58
C LEU A 113 13.34 -3.09 5.52
N ASN A 114 13.13 -3.52 6.77
CA ASN A 114 14.18 -3.60 7.76
C ASN A 114 15.25 -4.63 7.39
N ARG A 115 16.43 -4.52 8.02
CA ARG A 115 17.59 -5.35 7.73
C ARG A 115 17.32 -6.84 7.89
N GLU A 116 16.66 -7.24 8.96
CA GLU A 116 16.38 -8.65 9.28
C GLU A 116 15.53 -9.32 8.20
N ASN A 117 14.44 -8.68 7.80
CA ASN A 117 13.57 -9.18 6.75
C ASN A 117 14.28 -9.23 5.38
N VAL A 118 15.17 -8.28 5.09
CA VAL A 118 16.01 -8.33 3.86
C VAL A 118 16.93 -9.55 3.88
N ILE A 119 17.59 -9.84 5.00
CA ILE A 119 18.45 -11.02 5.14
C ILE A 119 17.63 -12.31 4.97
N ASN A 120 16.44 -12.34 5.54
CA ASN A 120 15.53 -13.48 5.41
C ASN A 120 15.14 -13.75 3.95
N LEU A 121 14.74 -12.71 3.22
CA LEU A 121 14.45 -12.81 1.78
C LEU A 121 15.69 -13.23 0.98
N ALA A 122 16.86 -12.69 1.32
CA ALA A 122 18.13 -13.05 0.68
C ALA A 122 18.43 -14.54 0.84
N ASN A 123 18.29 -15.07 2.05
CA ASN A 123 18.50 -16.48 2.34
C ASN A 123 17.51 -17.38 1.60
N GLN A 124 16.23 -17.03 1.62
CA GLN A 124 15.19 -17.77 0.88
C GLN A 124 15.46 -17.81 -0.62
N ALA A 125 15.81 -16.67 -1.21
CA ALA A 125 16.11 -16.56 -2.62
C ALA A 125 17.52 -17.08 -2.97
N LYS A 126 18.37 -17.38 -1.99
CA LYS A 126 19.79 -17.63 -2.18
C LYS A 126 20.47 -16.51 -2.98
N ALA A 127 20.15 -15.25 -2.64
CA ALA A 127 20.72 -14.09 -3.31
C ALA A 127 22.22 -13.94 -2.98
N ILE A 128 23.00 -13.52 -3.99
CA ILE A 128 24.48 -13.38 -3.86
C ILE A 128 24.92 -11.96 -3.55
N ALA A 129 24.05 -10.98 -3.79
CA ALA A 129 24.36 -9.57 -3.55
C ALA A 129 23.09 -8.73 -3.32
N ILE A 130 23.30 -7.52 -2.82
CA ILE A 130 22.28 -6.51 -2.62
C ILE A 130 22.72 -5.20 -3.30
N VAL A 131 21.86 -4.65 -4.18
CA VAL A 131 21.99 -3.30 -4.70
C VAL A 131 21.01 -2.42 -3.91
N SER A 132 21.54 -1.47 -3.13
CA SER A 132 20.72 -0.68 -2.19
C SER A 132 21.23 0.75 -2.04
N ASP A 133 20.29 1.66 -1.72
CA ASP A 133 20.55 3.04 -1.33
C ASP A 133 20.58 3.26 0.21
N ASP A 134 20.26 2.23 1.01
CA ASP A 134 20.27 2.32 2.46
C ASP A 134 21.69 2.29 3.09
N ASN A 135 21.76 2.56 4.40
CA ASN A 135 23.02 2.55 5.16
C ASN A 135 23.25 1.26 5.98
N HIS A 136 22.36 0.27 5.88
CA HIS A 136 22.54 -0.98 6.62
C HIS A 136 23.73 -1.80 6.10
N GLU A 137 24.44 -2.43 7.01
CA GLU A 137 25.47 -3.44 6.68
C GLU A 137 24.80 -4.81 6.55
N TYR A 138 25.20 -5.56 5.54
CA TYR A 138 24.70 -6.91 5.25
C TYR A 138 25.86 -7.91 5.22
N THR A 139 25.56 -9.16 5.49
CA THR A 139 26.54 -10.27 5.34
C THR A 139 26.79 -10.60 3.87
N LEU A 140 25.88 -10.19 2.97
CA LEU A 140 26.02 -10.31 1.52
C LEU A 140 26.82 -9.15 0.94
N ASN A 141 27.40 -9.37 -0.26
CA ASN A 141 28.05 -8.32 -1.02
C ASN A 141 27.04 -7.19 -1.33
N LYS A 142 27.29 -6.02 -0.75
CA LYS A 142 26.44 -4.84 -0.94
C LYS A 142 27.09 -3.87 -1.93
N VAL A 143 26.35 -3.57 -2.99
CA VAL A 143 26.72 -2.53 -3.95
C VAL A 143 25.81 -1.33 -3.74
N ARG A 144 26.38 -0.19 -3.32
CA ARG A 144 25.61 1.02 -3.09
C ARG A 144 25.17 1.66 -4.42
N VAL A 145 23.94 2.09 -4.48
CA VAL A 145 23.37 2.81 -5.65
C VAL A 145 24.22 4.03 -5.98
N ASP A 146 24.57 4.86 -5.00
CA ASP A 146 25.40 6.05 -5.20
C ASP A 146 26.75 5.73 -5.86
N ASN A 147 27.39 4.61 -5.47
CA ASN A 147 28.65 4.19 -6.06
C ASN A 147 28.49 3.79 -7.53
N ILE A 148 27.36 3.18 -7.90
CA ILE A 148 27.07 2.85 -9.30
C ILE A 148 26.89 4.13 -10.09
N LEU A 149 26.08 5.06 -9.60
CA LEU A 149 25.75 6.32 -10.28
C LEU A 149 27.00 7.19 -10.51
N GLN A 150 27.96 7.18 -9.60
CA GLN A 150 29.17 8.00 -9.66
C GLN A 150 30.30 7.34 -10.48
N ASN A 151 30.45 6.02 -10.42
CA ASN A 151 31.65 5.33 -10.89
C ASN A 151 31.42 4.47 -12.14
N ALA A 152 30.18 4.21 -12.56
CA ALA A 152 29.91 3.46 -13.79
C ALA A 152 30.18 4.30 -15.03
N LYS A 153 31.29 4.05 -15.73
CA LYS A 153 31.74 4.83 -16.89
C LYS A 153 31.72 4.04 -18.18
N GLU A 154 32.20 2.81 -18.12
CA GLU A 154 32.35 1.93 -19.29
C GLU A 154 31.04 1.19 -19.59
N PRO A 155 30.59 1.15 -20.85
CA PRO A 155 29.38 0.41 -21.22
C PRO A 155 29.66 -1.08 -21.40
N LEU A 156 28.72 -1.93 -21.01
CA LEU A 156 28.73 -3.36 -21.31
C LEU A 156 28.48 -3.57 -22.81
N THR A 157 29.42 -4.22 -23.49
CA THR A 157 29.36 -4.48 -24.95
C THR A 157 28.73 -5.84 -25.28
N ASN A 158 28.96 -6.85 -24.43
CA ASN A 158 28.46 -8.20 -24.62
C ASN A 158 27.51 -8.58 -23.47
N PRO A 159 26.19 -8.28 -23.57
CA PRO A 159 25.23 -8.57 -22.53
C PRO A 159 24.94 -10.07 -22.42
N SER A 160 24.77 -10.54 -21.19
CA SER A 160 24.35 -11.90 -20.87
C SER A 160 23.01 -11.88 -20.14
N TRP A 161 21.94 -11.61 -20.85
CA TRP A 161 20.64 -11.36 -20.27
C TRP A 161 20.13 -12.48 -19.36
N ALA A 162 19.70 -12.11 -18.14
CA ALA A 162 18.80 -12.95 -17.36
C ALA A 162 17.38 -12.82 -17.86
N ASP A 163 16.58 -13.87 -17.69
CA ASP A 163 15.20 -13.88 -18.15
C ASP A 163 14.18 -14.10 -17.03
N GLU A 164 14.54 -13.75 -15.81
CA GLU A 164 13.66 -13.87 -14.65
C GLU A 164 13.68 -12.61 -13.79
N THR A 165 12.58 -12.40 -13.08
CA THR A 165 12.42 -11.38 -12.04
C THR A 165 11.61 -11.96 -10.89
N ILE A 166 12.00 -11.65 -9.65
CA ILE A 166 11.36 -12.18 -8.45
C ILE A 166 10.66 -11.06 -7.69
N PHE A 167 9.39 -11.29 -7.34
CA PHE A 167 8.60 -10.43 -6.47
C PHE A 167 8.35 -11.14 -5.14
N SER A 168 8.35 -10.38 -4.05
CA SER A 168 7.91 -10.89 -2.75
C SER A 168 6.44 -10.57 -2.51
N SER A 169 5.69 -11.53 -1.96
CA SER A 169 4.37 -11.22 -1.41
C SER A 169 4.51 -10.26 -0.23
N SER A 170 3.46 -9.51 0.07
CA SER A 170 3.41 -8.58 1.21
C SER A 170 3.41 -9.27 2.58
N GLY A 171 3.65 -10.59 2.64
CA GLY A 171 3.80 -11.36 3.87
C GLY A 171 5.01 -10.87 4.67
N THR A 172 4.79 -10.34 5.87
CA THR A 172 5.83 -9.80 6.76
C THR A 172 6.31 -10.81 7.80
N THR A 173 5.80 -12.02 7.77
CA THR A 173 6.28 -13.15 8.56
C THR A 173 7.38 -13.86 7.79
N GLY A 174 8.33 -14.47 8.50
CA GLY A 174 9.54 -15.12 7.93
C GLY A 174 9.35 -16.10 6.78
N ASP A 175 8.13 -16.40 6.39
CA ASP A 175 7.69 -17.25 5.29
C ASP A 175 7.11 -16.46 4.11
N ALA A 176 7.68 -15.30 3.78
CA ALA A 176 7.25 -14.53 2.60
C ALA A 176 7.39 -15.40 1.34
N LYS A 177 6.29 -15.55 0.62
CA LYS A 177 6.27 -16.25 -0.66
C LYS A 177 6.94 -15.39 -1.72
N LEU A 178 7.95 -15.94 -2.40
CA LEU A 178 8.62 -15.28 -3.52
C LEU A 178 8.09 -15.87 -4.83
N MET A 179 7.68 -15.00 -5.75
CA MET A 179 7.11 -15.39 -7.04
C MET A 179 8.11 -15.09 -8.15
N VAL A 180 8.46 -16.10 -8.93
CA VAL A 180 9.40 -16.01 -10.04
C VAL A 180 8.61 -15.85 -11.34
N PHE A 181 8.86 -14.77 -12.04
CA PHE A 181 8.32 -14.47 -13.37
C PHE A 181 9.43 -14.51 -14.40
N ASN A 182 9.10 -14.94 -15.61
CA ASN A 182 9.99 -14.88 -16.76
C ASN A 182 9.60 -13.76 -17.75
N GLY A 183 10.43 -13.56 -18.78
CA GLY A 183 10.18 -12.56 -19.81
C GLY A 183 8.87 -12.78 -20.56
N GLU A 184 8.47 -14.05 -20.77
CA GLU A 184 7.21 -14.41 -21.43
C GLU A 184 5.99 -13.87 -20.67
N ASN A 185 5.96 -14.01 -19.35
CA ASN A 185 4.87 -13.46 -18.52
C ASN A 185 4.70 -11.95 -18.76
N PHE A 186 5.83 -11.22 -18.86
CA PHE A 186 5.78 -9.76 -19.05
C PHE A 186 5.52 -9.35 -20.51
N VAL A 187 5.90 -10.14 -21.49
CA VAL A 187 5.41 -9.94 -22.87
C VAL A 187 3.89 -10.02 -22.91
N TYR A 188 3.31 -11.02 -22.27
CA TYR A 188 1.84 -11.12 -22.18
C TYR A 188 1.21 -10.01 -21.35
N GLN A 189 1.86 -9.53 -20.28
CA GLN A 189 1.39 -8.35 -19.55
C GLN A 189 1.38 -7.08 -20.42
N ILE A 190 2.41 -6.88 -21.28
CA ILE A 190 2.42 -5.77 -22.24
C ILE A 190 1.30 -5.93 -23.24
N CYS A 191 1.11 -7.12 -23.79
CA CYS A 191 0.08 -7.37 -24.80
C CYS A 191 -1.34 -7.30 -24.22
N SER A 192 -1.54 -7.61 -22.94
CA SER A 192 -2.87 -7.60 -22.32
C SER A 192 -3.53 -6.22 -22.32
N CYS A 193 -2.74 -5.13 -22.32
CA CYS A 193 -3.26 -3.75 -22.33
C CYS A 193 -3.65 -3.23 -23.74
N LEU A 194 -3.42 -4.01 -24.81
CA LEU A 194 -3.59 -3.52 -26.20
C LEU A 194 -5.04 -3.16 -26.55
N GLU A 195 -6.01 -3.75 -25.87
CA GLU A 195 -7.42 -3.45 -26.12
C GLU A 195 -7.97 -2.30 -25.24
N MET A 196 -7.28 -1.91 -24.17
CA MET A 196 -7.73 -0.85 -23.29
C MET A 196 -8.05 0.47 -24.02
N PRO A 197 -7.25 0.93 -25.02
CA PRO A 197 -7.57 2.15 -25.76
C PRO A 197 -8.85 2.07 -26.60
N LYS A 198 -9.40 0.90 -26.84
CA LYS A 198 -10.70 0.76 -27.53
C LYS A 198 -11.85 1.25 -26.62
N THR A 199 -11.73 1.03 -25.31
CA THR A 199 -12.72 1.44 -24.32
C THR A 199 -12.44 2.83 -23.77
N SER A 200 -11.18 3.14 -23.42
CA SER A 200 -10.76 4.47 -22.96
C SER A 200 -9.47 4.89 -23.67
N MET A 201 -9.62 5.79 -24.62
CA MET A 201 -8.48 6.34 -25.39
C MET A 201 -7.49 7.08 -24.52
N THR A 202 -7.94 7.68 -23.41
CA THR A 202 -7.11 8.53 -22.55
C THR A 202 -6.06 7.76 -21.77
N ILE A 203 -6.20 6.44 -21.62
CA ILE A 203 -5.29 5.62 -20.79
C ILE A 203 -3.86 5.61 -21.32
N MET A 204 -3.65 5.62 -22.62
CA MET A 204 -2.32 5.48 -23.23
C MET A 204 -2.05 6.50 -24.34
N VAL A 205 -3.07 7.17 -24.84
CA VAL A 205 -2.98 8.04 -26.01
C VAL A 205 -2.80 9.48 -25.58
N PRO A 206 -2.01 10.30 -26.29
CA PRO A 206 -1.95 11.73 -26.06
C PRO A 206 -3.33 12.36 -26.16
N ASN A 207 -3.66 13.19 -25.21
CA ASN A 207 -4.90 13.97 -25.18
C ASN A 207 -4.65 15.43 -25.63
N LYS A 208 -5.63 16.28 -25.47
CA LYS A 208 -5.52 17.73 -25.79
C LYS A 208 -4.37 18.46 -25.06
N TYR A 209 -3.79 17.85 -24.02
CA TYR A 209 -2.65 18.40 -23.29
C TYR A 209 -1.29 17.88 -23.81
N GLY A 210 -1.28 17.08 -24.87
CA GLY A 210 -0.07 16.58 -25.52
C GLY A 210 0.42 15.24 -24.98
N LYS A 211 1.65 15.21 -24.45
CA LYS A 211 2.31 13.96 -24.05
C LYS A 211 1.70 13.35 -22.79
N CYS A 212 1.60 12.03 -22.77
CA CYS A 212 1.22 11.26 -21.61
C CYS A 212 2.32 11.31 -20.55
N LYS A 213 2.01 11.81 -19.36
CA LYS A 213 2.90 11.93 -18.21
C LYS A 213 2.29 11.23 -17.01
N LEU A 214 2.90 10.12 -16.58
CA LEU A 214 2.41 9.31 -15.47
C LEU A 214 3.20 9.56 -14.19
N LEU A 215 2.50 9.80 -13.09
CA LEU A 215 3.11 9.96 -11.77
C LEU A 215 3.64 8.62 -11.25
N ALA A 216 4.94 8.52 -11.02
CA ALA A 216 5.63 7.31 -10.58
C ALA A 216 5.69 7.21 -9.04
N MET A 217 4.52 7.22 -8.37
CA MET A 217 4.42 7.19 -6.91
C MET A 217 4.24 5.77 -6.33
N ILE A 218 3.61 4.85 -7.08
CA ILE A 218 3.45 3.47 -6.63
C ILE A 218 4.81 2.78 -6.69
N PRO A 219 5.25 2.11 -5.61
CA PRO A 219 6.56 1.45 -5.58
C PRO A 219 6.71 0.39 -6.68
N PHE A 220 7.83 0.41 -7.39
CA PHE A 220 8.09 -0.51 -8.50
C PHE A 220 8.46 -1.94 -8.06
N HIS A 221 8.74 -2.16 -6.79
CA HIS A 221 8.89 -3.51 -6.25
C HIS A 221 7.54 -4.23 -6.05
N HIS A 222 6.41 -3.52 -6.16
CA HIS A 222 5.08 -4.10 -6.21
C HIS A 222 4.63 -4.31 -7.67
N ILE A 223 3.95 -5.42 -7.94
CA ILE A 223 3.51 -5.80 -9.28
C ILE A 223 2.65 -4.72 -9.95
N PHE A 224 1.78 -4.04 -9.21
CA PHE A 224 0.98 -2.93 -9.74
C PHE A 224 1.85 -1.76 -10.20
N GLY A 225 2.80 -1.32 -9.39
CA GLY A 225 3.73 -0.26 -9.76
C GLY A 225 4.65 -0.68 -10.89
N PHE A 226 5.12 -1.92 -10.85
CA PHE A 226 5.98 -2.48 -11.88
C PHE A 226 5.28 -2.59 -13.24
N VAL A 227 4.12 -3.24 -13.30
CA VAL A 227 3.42 -3.48 -14.56
C VAL A 227 2.72 -2.22 -15.06
N ALA A 228 1.79 -1.68 -14.28
CA ALA A 228 0.91 -0.61 -14.75
C ALA A 228 1.58 0.77 -14.82
N VAL A 229 2.64 1.02 -14.04
CA VAL A 229 3.35 2.31 -14.05
C VAL A 229 4.66 2.21 -14.82
N PHE A 230 5.56 1.31 -14.41
CA PHE A 230 6.89 1.25 -15.02
C PHE A 230 6.85 0.56 -16.40
N LEU A 231 6.46 -0.72 -16.48
CA LEU A 231 6.61 -1.53 -17.69
C LEU A 231 5.75 -1.00 -18.85
N TRP A 232 4.43 -0.86 -18.66
CA TRP A 232 3.55 -0.40 -19.75
C TRP A 232 3.92 0.98 -20.26
N TYR A 233 4.09 1.95 -19.37
CA TYR A 233 4.33 3.33 -19.79
C TYR A 233 5.70 3.54 -20.42
N THR A 234 6.73 2.87 -19.92
CA THR A 234 8.06 2.93 -20.54
C THR A 234 8.10 2.22 -21.88
N PHE A 235 7.46 1.04 -22.00
CA PHE A 235 7.40 0.31 -23.28
C PHE A 235 6.76 1.15 -24.38
N PHE A 236 5.67 1.86 -24.07
CA PHE A 236 5.02 2.78 -25.01
C PHE A 236 5.64 4.17 -25.07
N GLY A 237 6.82 4.37 -24.51
CA GLY A 237 7.62 5.59 -24.62
C GLY A 237 7.00 6.81 -23.96
N LYS A 238 6.21 6.60 -22.90
CA LYS A 238 5.62 7.67 -22.11
C LYS A 238 6.61 8.21 -21.09
N THR A 239 6.29 9.35 -20.48
CA THR A 239 7.17 10.03 -19.52
C THR A 239 6.76 9.69 -18.10
N LEU A 240 7.68 9.18 -17.29
CA LEU A 240 7.50 9.00 -15.87
C LEU A 240 7.84 10.27 -15.11
N ILE A 241 7.00 10.63 -14.13
CA ILE A 241 7.18 11.81 -13.29
C ILE A 241 7.49 11.34 -11.88
N PHE A 242 8.70 11.61 -11.39
CA PHE A 242 9.14 11.24 -10.05
C PHE A 242 8.93 12.41 -9.09
N PRO A 243 8.05 12.28 -8.08
CA PRO A 243 7.86 13.27 -7.03
C PRO A 243 9.08 13.31 -6.11
N LYS A 244 9.27 14.42 -5.39
CA LYS A 244 10.32 14.55 -4.39
C LYS A 244 10.06 13.66 -3.18
N SER A 245 8.81 13.60 -2.76
CA SER A 245 8.29 12.69 -1.73
C SER A 245 6.84 12.33 -2.07
N ASN A 246 6.30 11.33 -1.37
CA ASN A 246 4.90 10.92 -1.52
C ASN A 246 3.95 11.69 -0.58
N THR A 247 4.38 12.85 -0.03
CA THR A 247 3.46 13.70 0.73
C THR A 247 2.40 14.31 -0.18
N PRO A 248 1.16 14.50 0.29
CA PRO A 248 0.10 15.10 -0.52
C PRO A 248 0.49 16.45 -1.13
N SER A 249 1.24 17.28 -0.40
CA SER A 249 1.70 18.60 -0.88
C SER A 249 2.68 18.48 -2.04
N ASP A 250 3.67 17.58 -1.97
CA ASP A 250 4.64 17.36 -3.05
C ASP A 250 3.98 16.77 -4.28
N ILE A 251 3.02 15.86 -4.11
CA ILE A 251 2.26 15.27 -5.20
C ILE A 251 1.42 16.34 -5.92
N VAL A 252 0.67 17.15 -5.18
CA VAL A 252 -0.12 18.24 -5.75
C VAL A 252 0.79 19.22 -6.49
N MET A 253 1.91 19.62 -5.87
CA MET A 253 2.88 20.55 -6.47
C MET A 253 3.45 20.02 -7.78
N ILE A 254 3.91 18.77 -7.83
CA ILE A 254 4.50 18.21 -9.05
C ILE A 254 3.46 18.02 -10.15
N CYS A 255 2.26 17.55 -9.80
CA CYS A 255 1.17 17.40 -10.76
C CYS A 255 0.86 18.72 -11.49
N GLN A 256 0.82 19.81 -10.74
CA GLN A 256 0.54 21.14 -11.30
C GLN A 256 1.73 21.71 -12.10
N LYS A 257 2.96 21.58 -11.56
CA LYS A 257 4.16 22.18 -12.19
C LYS A 257 4.56 21.53 -13.50
N VAL A 258 4.48 20.20 -13.59
CA VAL A 258 4.93 19.47 -14.79
C VAL A 258 3.78 19.06 -15.70
N GLY A 259 2.53 19.26 -15.28
CA GLY A 259 1.35 18.89 -16.03
C GLY A 259 1.19 17.36 -16.13
N VAL A 260 1.19 16.68 -14.98
CA VAL A 260 0.88 15.24 -14.89
C VAL A 260 -0.50 14.99 -15.49
N THR A 261 -0.62 13.93 -16.29
CA THR A 261 -1.86 13.57 -16.98
C THR A 261 -2.50 12.30 -16.41
N HIS A 262 -1.70 11.43 -15.80
CA HIS A 262 -2.14 10.13 -15.27
C HIS A 262 -1.65 9.96 -13.83
N VAL A 263 -2.57 9.55 -12.96
CA VAL A 263 -2.27 9.28 -11.54
C VAL A 263 -2.84 7.94 -11.17
N TYR A 264 -1.96 6.99 -10.85
CA TYR A 264 -2.31 5.66 -10.38
C TYR A 264 -1.92 5.53 -8.92
N SER A 265 -2.83 5.04 -8.08
CA SER A 265 -2.59 4.95 -6.65
C SER A 265 -3.44 3.87 -5.98
N VAL A 266 -3.25 3.72 -4.67
CA VAL A 266 -4.04 2.85 -3.82
C VAL A 266 -5.26 3.58 -3.26
N PRO A 267 -6.32 2.86 -2.81
CA PRO A 267 -7.54 3.48 -2.28
C PRO A 267 -7.30 4.54 -1.20
N LEU A 268 -6.41 4.27 -0.25
CA LEU A 268 -6.10 5.21 0.84
C LEU A 268 -5.65 6.61 0.35
N PHE A 269 -4.92 6.68 -0.76
CA PHE A 269 -4.55 7.97 -1.36
C PHE A 269 -5.79 8.74 -1.82
N TRP A 270 -6.72 8.06 -2.49
CA TRP A 270 -7.95 8.64 -3.00
C TRP A 270 -8.88 9.06 -1.86
N ASP A 271 -9.00 8.23 -0.81
CA ASP A 271 -9.74 8.54 0.42
C ASP A 271 -9.20 9.81 1.08
N SER A 272 -7.88 9.89 1.28
CA SER A 272 -7.21 11.06 1.88
C SER A 272 -7.40 12.33 1.04
N LEU A 273 -7.38 12.20 -0.28
CA LEU A 273 -7.60 13.31 -1.20
C LEU A 273 -9.04 13.80 -1.13
N ALA A 274 -10.02 12.88 -1.17
CA ALA A 274 -11.45 13.19 -1.04
C ALA A 274 -11.76 13.89 0.28
N LEU A 275 -11.23 13.38 1.40
CA LEU A 275 -11.40 13.97 2.72
C LEU A 275 -10.78 15.37 2.82
N THR A 276 -9.58 15.57 2.26
CA THR A 276 -8.91 16.88 2.24
C THR A 276 -9.76 17.92 1.51
N VAL A 277 -10.38 17.54 0.41
CA VAL A 277 -11.27 18.43 -0.35
C VAL A 277 -12.54 18.73 0.44
N LYS A 278 -13.19 17.70 0.98
CA LYS A 278 -14.41 17.84 1.82
C LYS A 278 -14.16 18.83 2.96
N ARG A 279 -13.05 18.69 3.70
CA ARG A 279 -12.67 19.61 4.78
C ARG A 279 -12.42 21.05 4.32
N LYS A 280 -11.69 21.25 3.22
CA LYS A 280 -11.41 22.60 2.69
C LYS A 280 -12.67 23.31 2.20
N PHE A 281 -13.61 22.57 1.63
CA PHE A 281 -14.88 23.15 1.17
C PHE A 281 -15.87 23.38 2.30
N ALA A 282 -15.90 22.54 3.34
CA ALA A 282 -16.71 22.78 4.53
C ALA A 282 -16.37 24.11 5.25
N MET A 283 -15.15 24.62 5.06
CA MET A 283 -14.72 25.93 5.58
C MET A 283 -15.09 27.12 4.68
N GLN A 284 -15.71 26.88 3.50
CA GLN A 284 -16.14 27.93 2.60
C GLN A 284 -17.56 28.41 2.93
N SER A 285 -17.96 29.55 2.33
CA SER A 285 -19.35 30.04 2.45
C SER A 285 -20.35 29.03 1.89
N GLU A 286 -21.57 29.05 2.40
CA GLU A 286 -22.68 28.17 2.00
C GLU A 286 -22.92 28.18 0.48
N ASP A 287 -22.84 29.37 -0.14
CA ASP A 287 -22.98 29.51 -1.60
C ASP A 287 -21.92 28.76 -2.37
N LYS A 288 -20.64 28.74 -1.89
CA LYS A 288 -19.57 27.99 -2.52
C LYS A 288 -19.72 26.49 -2.32
N GLN A 289 -20.25 26.08 -1.17
CA GLN A 289 -20.56 24.67 -0.91
C GLN A 289 -21.67 24.20 -1.88
N LYS A 290 -22.76 24.92 -2.02
CA LYS A 290 -23.84 24.64 -2.97
C LYS A 290 -23.35 24.61 -4.42
N LEU A 291 -22.43 25.49 -4.79
CA LEU A 291 -21.80 25.46 -6.13
C LEU A 291 -20.96 24.22 -6.35
N LEU A 292 -20.21 23.77 -5.35
CA LEU A 292 -19.45 22.53 -5.44
C LEU A 292 -20.38 21.32 -5.57
N GLU A 293 -21.43 21.25 -4.78
CA GLU A 293 -22.42 20.17 -4.85
C GLU A 293 -23.04 20.07 -6.25
N LYS A 294 -23.46 21.19 -6.83
CA LYS A 294 -23.96 21.24 -8.22
C LYS A 294 -22.89 20.80 -9.24
N TYR A 295 -21.64 21.22 -9.05
CA TYR A 295 -20.55 20.82 -9.91
C TYR A 295 -20.30 19.30 -9.83
N MET A 296 -20.34 18.74 -8.63
CA MET A 296 -20.20 17.29 -8.41
C MET A 296 -21.37 16.51 -9.01
N ALA A 297 -22.61 16.93 -8.75
CA ALA A 297 -23.81 16.31 -9.30
C ALA A 297 -23.79 16.30 -10.84
N TYR A 298 -23.33 17.39 -11.47
CA TYR A 298 -23.14 17.44 -12.91
C TYR A 298 -22.12 16.43 -13.43
N ASN A 299 -20.94 16.35 -12.80
CA ASN A 299 -19.90 15.40 -13.21
C ASN A 299 -20.30 13.94 -12.97
N LEU A 300 -21.20 13.68 -12.03
CA LEU A 300 -21.81 12.38 -11.77
C LEU A 300 -22.98 12.04 -12.70
N GLY A 301 -23.39 12.97 -13.56
CA GLY A 301 -24.52 12.79 -14.48
C GLY A 301 -25.89 12.75 -13.78
N GLU A 302 -26.01 13.37 -12.60
CA GLU A 302 -27.23 13.46 -11.79
C GLU A 302 -28.09 14.66 -12.18
N ILE A 303 -27.43 15.74 -12.64
CA ILE A 303 -28.09 16.95 -13.18
C ILE A 303 -27.50 17.30 -14.55
N ASN A 304 -28.26 18.06 -15.35
CA ASN A 304 -27.81 18.51 -16.66
C ASN A 304 -26.97 19.81 -16.58
N ALA A 305 -26.45 20.27 -17.73
CA ALA A 305 -25.57 21.43 -17.80
C ALA A 305 -26.29 22.76 -17.48
N GLU A 306 -27.59 22.84 -17.73
CA GLU A 306 -28.43 24.02 -17.46
C GLU A 306 -28.67 24.16 -15.96
N GLU A 307 -29.09 23.09 -15.30
CA GLU A 307 -29.28 23.01 -13.84
C GLU A 307 -27.99 23.31 -13.05
N ALA A 308 -26.84 22.89 -13.58
CA ALA A 308 -25.55 23.18 -12.98
C ALA A 308 -25.07 24.63 -13.11
N GLY A 309 -25.60 25.38 -14.11
CA GLY A 309 -25.19 26.75 -14.42
C GLY A 309 -23.79 26.83 -15.04
N LEU A 310 -23.67 27.13 -16.34
CA LEU A 310 -22.40 27.07 -17.09
C LEU A 310 -21.31 28.01 -16.54
N ALA A 311 -21.66 29.21 -16.05
CA ALA A 311 -20.70 30.17 -15.50
C ALA A 311 -20.08 29.69 -14.16
N SER A 312 -20.91 29.15 -13.28
CA SER A 312 -20.46 28.58 -11.99
C SER A 312 -19.59 27.34 -12.17
N LYS A 313 -19.88 26.50 -13.18
CA LYS A 313 -19.11 25.30 -13.49
C LYS A 313 -17.63 25.60 -13.77
N LYS A 314 -17.30 26.61 -14.55
CA LYS A 314 -15.93 26.98 -14.89
C LYS A 314 -15.16 27.46 -13.65
N ILE A 315 -15.76 28.33 -12.84
CA ILE A 315 -15.15 28.88 -11.61
C ILE A 315 -14.85 27.76 -10.61
N VAL A 316 -15.81 26.84 -10.36
CA VAL A 316 -15.63 25.73 -9.44
C VAL A 316 -14.60 24.74 -9.97
N ALA A 317 -14.67 24.39 -11.27
CA ALA A 317 -13.68 23.50 -11.89
C ALA A 317 -12.25 24.05 -11.77
N ASP A 318 -12.04 25.33 -12.02
CA ASP A 318 -10.72 25.95 -11.90
C ASP A 318 -10.25 25.99 -10.43
N SER A 319 -11.14 26.24 -9.48
CA SER A 319 -10.84 26.21 -8.04
C SER A 319 -10.47 24.80 -7.57
N VAL A 320 -11.26 23.79 -7.92
CA VAL A 320 -10.95 22.37 -7.60
C VAL A 320 -9.61 21.96 -8.19
N LYS A 321 -9.37 22.23 -9.48
CA LYS A 321 -8.13 21.87 -10.15
C LYS A 321 -6.91 22.61 -9.59
N LYS A 322 -7.07 23.85 -9.12
CA LYS A 322 -6.03 24.62 -8.46
C LYS A 322 -5.68 24.07 -7.05
N LEU A 323 -6.65 23.50 -6.36
CA LEU A 323 -6.48 22.95 -5.00
C LEU A 323 -6.00 21.49 -5.00
N MET A 324 -6.17 20.78 -6.11
CA MET A 324 -5.89 19.35 -6.23
C MET A 324 -4.77 19.05 -7.25
N LEU A 325 -4.94 17.97 -8.01
CA LEU A 325 -3.94 17.42 -8.93
C LEU A 325 -3.71 18.24 -10.21
N GLY A 326 -4.36 19.41 -10.35
CA GLY A 326 -4.20 20.28 -11.50
C GLY A 326 -5.14 19.94 -12.65
N LYS A 327 -5.09 20.78 -13.71
CA LYS A 327 -6.01 20.70 -14.86
C LYS A 327 -5.64 19.69 -15.92
N HIS A 328 -4.44 19.12 -15.83
CA HIS A 328 -3.91 18.22 -16.85
C HIS A 328 -4.23 16.76 -16.58
N VAL A 329 -4.58 16.39 -15.33
CA VAL A 329 -4.94 15.02 -14.97
C VAL A 329 -6.26 14.65 -15.63
N VAL A 330 -6.23 13.62 -16.45
CA VAL A 330 -7.35 13.13 -17.26
C VAL A 330 -7.65 11.66 -17.04
N HIS A 331 -6.78 10.94 -16.30
CA HIS A 331 -6.93 9.53 -16.07
C HIS A 331 -6.38 9.15 -14.70
N CYS A 332 -7.22 8.53 -13.88
CA CYS A 332 -6.90 8.09 -12.54
C CYS A 332 -7.25 6.62 -12.38
N ILE A 333 -6.38 5.80 -11.79
CA ILE A 333 -6.68 4.40 -11.47
C ILE A 333 -6.43 4.16 -9.99
N SER A 334 -7.38 3.48 -9.34
CA SER A 334 -7.20 2.88 -8.03
C SER A 334 -7.00 1.38 -8.17
N GLY A 335 -6.04 0.81 -7.47
CA GLY A 335 -5.80 -0.63 -7.46
C GLY A 335 -5.10 -1.10 -6.19
N GLY A 336 -5.01 -2.42 -6.01
CA GLY A 336 -4.34 -3.03 -4.87
C GLY A 336 -5.13 -3.01 -3.56
N GLY A 337 -6.38 -2.59 -3.56
CA GLY A 337 -7.26 -2.57 -2.40
C GLY A 337 -8.72 -2.30 -2.75
N TYR A 338 -9.60 -2.44 -1.77
CA TYR A 338 -11.01 -2.10 -1.91
C TYR A 338 -11.18 -0.58 -2.04
N LEU A 339 -11.89 -0.13 -3.07
CA LEU A 339 -12.23 1.26 -3.31
C LEU A 339 -13.70 1.49 -2.97
N SER A 340 -13.98 2.35 -1.99
CA SER A 340 -15.35 2.62 -1.57
C SER A 340 -16.13 3.43 -2.61
N ASN A 341 -17.44 3.20 -2.69
CA ASN A 341 -18.33 3.98 -3.55
C ASN A 341 -18.32 5.46 -3.20
N GLU A 342 -18.18 5.81 -1.93
CA GLU A 342 -18.09 7.21 -1.49
C GLU A 342 -16.86 7.90 -2.10
N THR A 343 -15.69 7.29 -2.01
CA THR A 343 -14.47 7.82 -2.62
C THR A 343 -14.57 7.89 -4.13
N MET A 344 -15.11 6.84 -4.76
CA MET A 344 -15.36 6.81 -6.20
C MET A 344 -16.25 7.99 -6.62
N ARG A 345 -17.37 8.22 -5.92
CA ARG A 345 -18.29 9.35 -6.16
C ARG A 345 -17.59 10.70 -5.93
N ALA A 346 -16.85 10.84 -4.82
CA ALA A 346 -16.17 12.09 -4.49
C ALA A 346 -15.16 12.49 -5.58
N ILE A 347 -14.27 11.60 -5.97
CA ILE A 347 -13.21 11.91 -6.95
C ILE A 347 -13.79 12.13 -8.35
N ASN A 348 -14.72 11.28 -8.81
CA ASN A 348 -15.40 11.48 -10.10
C ASN A 348 -16.24 12.77 -10.09
N GLY A 349 -16.96 13.06 -9.00
CA GLY A 349 -17.71 14.31 -8.82
C GLY A 349 -16.82 15.56 -8.87
N LEU A 350 -15.59 15.47 -8.37
CA LEU A 350 -14.60 16.55 -8.49
C LEU A 350 -14.02 16.72 -9.91
N GLY A 351 -14.46 15.89 -10.86
CA GLY A 351 -14.07 15.97 -12.27
C GLY A 351 -12.74 15.31 -12.60
N TYR A 352 -12.30 14.35 -11.77
CA TYR A 352 -11.18 13.46 -12.05
C TYR A 352 -11.72 12.05 -12.33
N PRO A 353 -11.63 11.55 -13.59
CA PRO A 353 -12.10 10.21 -13.91
C PRO A 353 -11.30 9.16 -13.14
N LEU A 354 -11.90 8.58 -12.11
CA LEU A 354 -11.30 7.51 -11.30
C LEU A 354 -11.88 6.17 -11.73
N TYR A 355 -11.00 5.27 -12.11
CA TYR A 355 -11.29 3.91 -12.53
C TYR A 355 -10.79 2.91 -11.49
N ASN A 356 -11.45 1.76 -11.39
CA ASN A 356 -11.05 0.68 -10.50
C ASN A 356 -10.29 -0.39 -11.27
N GLY A 357 -9.13 -0.82 -10.77
CA GLY A 357 -8.30 -1.85 -11.35
C GLY A 357 -8.06 -3.01 -10.38
N TYR A 358 -8.00 -4.22 -10.91
CA TYR A 358 -7.74 -5.43 -10.15
C TYR A 358 -6.51 -6.18 -10.67
N GLY A 359 -5.81 -6.77 -9.72
CA GLY A 359 -4.65 -7.60 -9.95
C GLY A 359 -4.04 -8.05 -8.63
N MET A 360 -3.15 -9.00 -8.71
CA MET A 360 -2.47 -9.57 -7.56
C MET A 360 -1.02 -9.89 -7.91
N THR A 361 -0.19 -10.05 -6.89
CA THR A 361 1.25 -10.27 -7.12
C THR A 361 1.49 -11.53 -7.95
N GLU A 362 0.68 -12.54 -7.79
CA GLU A 362 0.80 -13.86 -8.42
C GLU A 362 0.51 -13.85 -9.93
N VAL A 363 -0.30 -12.90 -10.41
CA VAL A 363 -0.80 -12.89 -11.80
C VAL A 363 -0.43 -11.60 -12.55
N GLY A 364 -0.22 -10.50 -11.83
CA GLY A 364 -0.08 -9.18 -12.43
C GLY A 364 -1.37 -8.38 -12.45
N VAL A 365 -1.49 -7.44 -13.39
CA VAL A 365 -2.72 -6.67 -13.64
C VAL A 365 -3.64 -7.46 -14.53
N THR A 366 -4.87 -7.72 -14.09
CA THR A 366 -5.77 -8.65 -14.76
C THR A 366 -7.04 -8.01 -15.33
N SER A 367 -7.49 -6.91 -14.72
CA SER A 367 -8.64 -6.15 -15.24
C SER A 367 -8.61 -4.69 -14.80
N VAL A 368 -9.29 -3.83 -15.53
CA VAL A 368 -9.53 -2.44 -15.19
C VAL A 368 -10.91 -2.06 -15.70
N GLU A 369 -11.75 -1.45 -14.85
CA GLU A 369 -13.00 -0.82 -15.29
C GLU A 369 -12.66 0.49 -16.02
N LEU A 370 -12.93 0.56 -17.31
CA LEU A 370 -12.54 1.66 -18.19
C LEU A 370 -13.73 2.39 -18.84
N SER A 371 -14.95 2.15 -18.38
CA SER A 371 -16.12 2.81 -18.95
C SER A 371 -16.02 4.33 -18.88
N GLU A 372 -16.30 5.01 -19.98
CA GLU A 372 -16.40 6.47 -20.01
C GLU A 372 -17.69 6.97 -19.35
N ASP A 373 -18.70 6.10 -19.20
CA ASP A 373 -19.91 6.39 -18.43
C ASP A 373 -19.61 6.37 -16.92
N VAL A 374 -19.78 7.52 -16.29
CA VAL A 374 -19.57 7.67 -14.85
C VAL A 374 -20.51 6.79 -14.02
N LYS A 375 -21.74 6.57 -14.47
CA LYS A 375 -22.71 5.72 -13.78
C LYS A 375 -22.26 4.26 -13.73
N GLN A 376 -21.63 3.81 -14.80
CA GLN A 376 -21.03 2.46 -14.86
C GLN A 376 -19.82 2.36 -13.91
N ARG A 377 -18.91 3.35 -13.92
CA ARG A 377 -17.76 3.37 -12.98
C ARG A 377 -18.19 3.33 -11.52
N LEU A 378 -19.27 4.07 -11.18
CA LEU A 378 -19.79 4.13 -9.81
C LEU A 378 -20.38 2.83 -9.28
N LYS A 379 -20.57 1.81 -10.12
CA LYS A 379 -20.98 0.47 -9.68
C LYS A 379 -19.85 -0.27 -8.94
N GLY A 380 -18.60 0.18 -9.07
CA GLY A 380 -17.46 -0.40 -8.36
C GLY A 380 -16.91 -1.69 -8.96
N TYR A 381 -17.24 -2.00 -10.21
CA TYR A 381 -16.68 -3.16 -10.90
C TYR A 381 -15.16 -3.11 -10.95
N ILE A 382 -14.53 -4.28 -10.91
CA ILE A 382 -13.09 -4.43 -11.15
C ILE A 382 -12.75 -4.51 -12.65
N GLY A 383 -13.76 -4.38 -13.51
CA GLY A 383 -13.63 -4.46 -14.96
C GLY A 383 -13.77 -5.88 -15.52
N LEU A 384 -13.64 -5.98 -16.84
CA LEU A 384 -13.59 -7.25 -17.55
C LEU A 384 -12.14 -7.73 -17.69
N PRO A 385 -11.89 -9.04 -17.81
CA PRO A 385 -10.54 -9.58 -17.98
C PRO A 385 -9.86 -8.98 -19.22
N LEU A 386 -8.59 -8.64 -19.07
CA LEU A 386 -7.76 -8.12 -20.13
C LEU A 386 -7.46 -9.19 -21.20
N LEU A 387 -6.90 -8.78 -22.32
CA LEU A 387 -6.56 -9.69 -23.41
C LEU A 387 -5.67 -10.85 -22.93
N LYS A 388 -5.97 -12.07 -23.38
CA LYS A 388 -5.31 -13.33 -22.97
C LYS A 388 -5.54 -13.73 -21.51
N MET A 389 -6.58 -13.21 -20.87
CA MET A 389 -7.01 -13.61 -19.53
C MET A 389 -8.43 -14.14 -19.56
N GLU A 390 -8.68 -15.17 -18.79
CA GLU A 390 -9.99 -15.80 -18.64
C GLU A 390 -10.36 -15.83 -17.15
N TYR A 391 -11.57 -15.37 -16.83
CA TYR A 391 -12.14 -15.42 -15.50
C TYR A 391 -13.20 -16.50 -15.42
N LYS A 392 -13.11 -17.34 -14.40
CA LYS A 392 -14.11 -18.32 -14.03
C LYS A 392 -14.47 -18.14 -12.56
N ILE A 393 -15.74 -18.27 -12.23
CA ILE A 393 -16.21 -18.28 -10.84
C ILE A 393 -16.41 -19.72 -10.40
N ASN A 394 -15.83 -20.08 -9.27
CA ASN A 394 -16.06 -21.39 -8.66
C ASN A 394 -17.48 -21.41 -8.07
N GLU A 395 -18.30 -22.38 -8.50
CA GLU A 395 -19.72 -22.47 -8.10
C GLU A 395 -19.93 -22.77 -6.60
N LYS A 396 -18.92 -23.31 -5.90
CA LYS A 396 -19.04 -23.69 -4.50
C LYS A 396 -18.94 -22.50 -3.54
N ASP A 397 -18.07 -21.56 -3.83
CA ASP A 397 -17.62 -20.52 -2.89
C ASP A 397 -17.51 -19.14 -3.52
N ASN A 398 -17.86 -19.01 -4.81
CA ASN A 398 -17.76 -17.79 -5.61
C ASN A 398 -16.32 -17.25 -5.71
N GLU A 399 -15.31 -18.11 -5.53
CA GLU A 399 -13.92 -17.74 -5.74
C GLU A 399 -13.67 -17.38 -7.21
N LEU A 400 -12.93 -16.29 -7.42
CA LEU A 400 -12.43 -15.94 -8.76
C LEU A 400 -11.24 -16.82 -9.11
N LEU A 401 -11.36 -17.54 -10.20
CA LEU A 401 -10.30 -18.33 -10.80
C LEU A 401 -9.78 -17.62 -12.06
N ILE A 402 -8.47 -17.56 -12.24
CA ILE A 402 -7.84 -16.86 -13.37
C ILE A 402 -6.97 -17.81 -14.16
N LYS A 403 -7.21 -17.86 -15.47
CA LYS A 403 -6.33 -18.53 -16.43
C LYS A 403 -5.64 -17.48 -17.29
N SER A 404 -4.32 -17.46 -17.27
CA SER A 404 -3.53 -16.48 -18.02
C SER A 404 -2.07 -16.92 -18.18
N PRO A 405 -1.41 -16.58 -19.30
CA PRO A 405 0.03 -16.75 -19.44
C PRO A 405 0.87 -15.76 -18.62
N THR A 406 0.22 -14.85 -17.89
CA THR A 406 0.91 -13.86 -17.02
C THR A 406 1.14 -14.37 -15.60
N ILE A 407 0.60 -15.55 -15.24
CA ILE A 407 0.79 -16.18 -13.93
C ILE A 407 2.29 -16.51 -13.75
N HIS A 408 2.84 -16.24 -12.56
CA HIS A 408 4.22 -16.57 -12.24
C HIS A 408 4.52 -18.05 -12.46
N VAL A 409 5.74 -18.37 -12.85
CA VAL A 409 6.11 -19.73 -13.25
C VAL A 409 6.45 -20.61 -12.04
N ARG A 410 7.09 -20.04 -11.02
CA ARG A 410 7.55 -20.77 -9.82
C ARG A 410 7.37 -19.94 -8.56
N GLU A 411 7.34 -20.63 -7.44
CA GLU A 411 7.28 -20.07 -6.10
C GLU A 411 8.49 -20.52 -5.27
N ILE A 412 9.01 -19.62 -4.44
CA ILE A 412 10.01 -19.98 -3.43
C ILE A 412 9.36 -19.74 -2.06
N ILE A 413 9.20 -20.82 -1.29
CA ILE A 413 8.62 -20.79 0.05
C ILE A 413 9.63 -21.46 1.00
N ALA A 414 10.03 -20.79 2.06
CA ALA A 414 11.04 -21.27 3.01
C ALA A 414 12.32 -21.80 2.32
N GLY A 415 12.76 -21.14 1.24
CA GLY A 415 13.94 -21.51 0.45
C GLY A 415 13.79 -22.71 -0.49
N VAL A 416 12.58 -23.29 -0.57
CA VAL A 416 12.24 -24.38 -1.50
C VAL A 416 11.52 -23.81 -2.70
N GLU A 417 12.05 -24.09 -3.88
CA GLU A 417 11.49 -23.67 -5.18
C GLU A 417 10.54 -24.75 -5.72
N LYS A 418 9.35 -24.34 -6.14
CA LYS A 418 8.32 -25.23 -6.69
C LYS A 418 7.63 -24.57 -7.88
N GLU A 419 7.20 -25.38 -8.84
CA GLU A 419 6.32 -24.91 -9.93
C GLU A 419 5.00 -24.37 -9.38
N THR A 420 4.46 -23.35 -10.05
CA THR A 420 3.15 -22.81 -9.70
C THR A 420 2.05 -23.84 -9.90
N VAL A 421 1.25 -24.08 -8.87
CA VAL A 421 0.14 -25.05 -8.92
C VAL A 421 -1.08 -24.39 -9.56
N LEU A 422 -1.60 -25.03 -10.58
CA LEU A 422 -2.83 -24.63 -11.29
C LEU A 422 -3.84 -25.78 -11.29
N ASP A 423 -5.11 -25.46 -11.07
CA ASP A 423 -6.20 -26.43 -11.23
C ASP A 423 -6.81 -26.28 -12.62
N ASN A 424 -6.65 -27.30 -13.48
CA ASN A 424 -7.10 -27.28 -14.89
C ASN A 424 -6.65 -26.02 -15.67
N GLY A 425 -5.45 -25.48 -15.32
CA GLY A 425 -4.87 -24.27 -15.89
C GLY A 425 -5.37 -22.96 -15.25
N TYR A 426 -6.19 -23.03 -14.21
CA TYR A 426 -6.66 -21.88 -13.46
C TYR A 426 -5.87 -21.71 -12.14
N PHE A 427 -5.56 -20.49 -11.83
CA PHE A 427 -4.99 -20.07 -10.56
C PHE A 427 -6.10 -19.70 -9.59
N HIS A 428 -6.05 -20.19 -8.37
CA HIS A 428 -6.95 -19.86 -7.27
C HIS A 428 -6.53 -18.53 -6.65
N THR A 429 -7.37 -17.49 -6.77
CA THR A 429 -7.02 -16.15 -6.29
C THR A 429 -7.25 -15.97 -4.79
N GLY A 430 -8.13 -16.75 -4.19
CA GLY A 430 -8.65 -16.56 -2.85
C GLY A 430 -9.55 -15.32 -2.72
N ASP A 431 -9.96 -14.71 -3.83
CA ASP A 431 -10.83 -13.54 -3.86
C ASP A 431 -12.25 -13.93 -4.28
N VAL A 432 -13.26 -13.48 -3.54
CA VAL A 432 -14.69 -13.77 -3.80
C VAL A 432 -15.28 -12.65 -4.64
N VAL A 433 -15.95 -13.03 -5.73
CA VAL A 433 -16.56 -12.08 -6.68
C VAL A 433 -17.99 -12.45 -7.02
N VAL A 434 -18.75 -11.43 -7.45
CA VAL A 434 -20.07 -11.62 -8.07
C VAL A 434 -19.98 -11.09 -9.51
N LYS A 435 -20.42 -11.89 -10.47
CA LYS A 435 -20.53 -11.49 -11.87
C LYS A 435 -21.87 -10.80 -12.08
N GLU A 436 -21.85 -9.61 -12.63
CA GLU A 436 -23.01 -8.91 -13.17
C GLU A 436 -22.88 -8.75 -14.68
N GLU A 437 -23.92 -8.20 -15.33
CA GLU A 437 -23.99 -8.07 -16.79
C GLU A 437 -22.74 -7.38 -17.39
N ASN A 438 -22.24 -6.32 -16.74
CA ASN A 438 -21.20 -5.45 -17.28
C ASN A 438 -19.86 -5.56 -16.56
N GLY A 439 -19.69 -6.49 -15.61
CA GLY A 439 -18.43 -6.61 -14.87
C GLY A 439 -18.48 -7.55 -13.68
N TYR A 440 -17.42 -7.51 -12.91
CA TYR A 440 -17.26 -8.31 -11.70
C TYR A 440 -17.15 -7.38 -10.49
N LEU A 441 -17.91 -7.68 -9.43
CA LEU A 441 -17.83 -7.00 -8.14
C LEU A 441 -16.97 -7.82 -7.19
N MET A 442 -15.96 -7.20 -6.62
CA MET A 442 -15.17 -7.78 -5.53
C MET A 442 -15.98 -7.75 -4.24
N LYS A 443 -16.15 -8.90 -3.59
CA LYS A 443 -16.81 -9.02 -2.29
C LYS A 443 -15.81 -9.02 -1.13
N GLY A 444 -14.70 -9.71 -1.29
CA GLY A 444 -13.66 -9.79 -0.27
C GLY A 444 -12.72 -10.96 -0.48
N ARG A 445 -11.94 -11.29 0.53
CA ARG A 445 -11.04 -12.44 0.53
C ARG A 445 -11.64 -13.62 1.28
N MET A 446 -11.53 -14.82 0.73
CA MET A 446 -12.02 -16.06 1.36
C MET A 446 -11.47 -16.24 2.78
N LYS A 447 -10.19 -15.94 3.00
CA LYS A 447 -9.52 -16.06 4.31
C LYS A 447 -10.01 -15.05 5.35
N ASP A 448 -10.63 -13.96 4.91
CA ASP A 448 -11.11 -12.88 5.76
C ASP A 448 -12.63 -12.98 5.99
N VAL A 449 -13.33 -13.87 5.26
CA VAL A 449 -14.77 -14.07 5.41
C VAL A 449 -15.11 -14.50 6.84
N ILE A 450 -16.06 -13.83 7.45
CA ILE A 450 -16.59 -14.14 8.78
C ILE A 450 -17.87 -14.94 8.61
N ILE A 451 -17.95 -16.12 9.21
CA ILE A 451 -19.17 -16.93 9.20
C ILE A 451 -19.98 -16.55 10.44
N ASN A 452 -21.09 -15.83 10.21
CA ASN A 452 -21.95 -15.40 11.31
C ASN A 452 -22.78 -16.57 11.90
N ALA A 453 -23.54 -16.27 12.95
CA ALA A 453 -24.38 -17.25 13.63
C ALA A 453 -25.45 -17.91 12.74
N ASN A 454 -25.82 -17.27 11.64
CA ASN A 454 -26.80 -17.76 10.66
C ASN A 454 -26.16 -18.59 9.54
N GLY A 455 -24.82 -18.74 9.55
CA GLY A 455 -24.07 -19.40 8.46
C GLY A 455 -23.87 -18.52 7.22
N GLU A 456 -24.12 -17.22 7.32
CA GLU A 456 -23.92 -16.27 6.22
C GLU A 456 -22.48 -15.79 6.18
N ASN A 457 -21.98 -15.59 4.96
CA ASN A 457 -20.66 -15.03 4.71
C ASN A 457 -20.72 -13.50 4.83
N ILE A 458 -20.05 -12.97 5.85
CA ILE A 458 -19.88 -11.54 6.09
C ILE A 458 -18.49 -11.12 5.67
N PHE A 459 -18.40 -10.09 4.85
CA PHE A 459 -17.12 -9.56 4.37
C PHE A 459 -16.69 -8.37 5.22
N PRO A 460 -15.54 -8.42 5.89
CA PRO A 460 -15.06 -7.34 6.75
C PRO A 460 -15.01 -5.97 6.06
N ASP A 461 -14.56 -5.94 4.80
CA ASP A 461 -14.45 -4.69 4.02
C ASP A 461 -15.81 -4.00 3.82
N GLU A 462 -16.90 -4.76 3.74
CA GLU A 462 -18.26 -4.21 3.66
C GLU A 462 -18.72 -3.57 4.97
N LEU A 463 -18.29 -4.11 6.12
CA LEU A 463 -18.63 -3.56 7.43
C LEU A 463 -17.74 -2.38 7.82
N GLU A 464 -16.46 -2.39 7.45
CA GLU A 464 -15.50 -1.33 7.78
C GLU A 464 -15.94 0.05 7.26
N ILE A 465 -16.71 0.09 6.17
CA ILE A 465 -17.23 1.33 5.59
C ILE A 465 -18.08 2.11 6.58
N TYR A 466 -18.88 1.43 7.40
CA TYR A 466 -19.78 2.06 8.37
C TYR A 466 -19.05 2.73 9.53
N PHE A 467 -17.76 2.42 9.72
CA PHE A 467 -16.93 2.92 10.81
C PHE A 467 -15.86 3.92 10.37
N LYS A 468 -15.76 4.26 9.08
CA LYS A 468 -14.70 5.12 8.52
C LYS A 468 -14.67 6.54 9.08
N ASP A 469 -15.84 7.10 9.41
CA ASP A 469 -15.97 8.49 9.85
C ASP A 469 -16.06 8.61 11.39
N LEU A 470 -15.68 7.58 12.12
CA LEU A 470 -15.67 7.64 13.58
C LEU A 470 -14.66 8.69 14.07
N PRO A 471 -15.06 9.54 15.04
CA PRO A 471 -14.15 10.53 15.61
C PRO A 471 -13.02 9.85 16.38
N PHE A 472 -11.84 10.45 16.40
CA PHE A 472 -10.65 9.95 17.13
C PHE A 472 -10.11 8.60 16.67
N VAL A 473 -10.55 8.06 15.54
CA VAL A 473 -10.06 6.79 15.00
C VAL A 473 -9.06 7.06 13.87
N ASN A 474 -7.83 6.58 14.05
CA ASN A 474 -6.77 6.65 13.05
C ASN A 474 -6.86 5.52 12.03
N ASN A 475 -7.02 4.29 12.54
CA ASN A 475 -7.19 3.08 11.74
C ASN A 475 -8.20 2.14 12.42
N LEU A 476 -8.79 1.28 11.64
CA LEU A 476 -9.72 0.27 12.16
C LEU A 476 -9.63 -1.03 11.35
N SER A 477 -10.11 -2.12 11.93
CA SER A 477 -10.29 -3.37 11.22
C SER A 477 -11.45 -4.15 11.81
N VAL A 478 -12.27 -4.75 10.93
CA VAL A 478 -13.29 -5.73 11.29
C VAL A 478 -12.75 -7.13 11.02
N LEU A 479 -12.94 -8.05 11.94
CA LEU A 479 -12.52 -9.45 11.79
C LEU A 479 -13.42 -10.41 12.58
N GLY A 480 -13.39 -11.69 12.20
CA GLY A 480 -14.08 -12.75 12.91
C GLY A 480 -13.14 -13.42 13.91
N ILE A 481 -13.58 -13.53 15.17
CA ILE A 481 -12.88 -14.28 16.21
C ILE A 481 -13.73 -15.50 16.54
N VAL A 482 -13.10 -16.67 16.59
CA VAL A 482 -13.79 -17.93 16.92
C VAL A 482 -14.44 -17.82 18.31
N ASN A 483 -15.76 -18.04 18.36
CA ASN A 483 -16.48 -18.08 19.62
C ASN A 483 -16.18 -19.40 20.34
N LYS A 484 -15.53 -19.33 21.51
CA LYS A 484 -15.12 -20.52 22.29
C LYS A 484 -16.31 -21.35 22.81
N ASP A 485 -17.47 -20.71 22.96
CA ASP A 485 -18.67 -21.33 23.50
C ASP A 485 -19.58 -21.92 22.41
N LYS A 486 -19.33 -21.58 21.16
CA LYS A 486 -20.14 -22.00 20.01
C LYS A 486 -19.23 -22.46 18.87
N ALA A 487 -18.95 -23.76 18.81
CA ALA A 487 -18.17 -24.35 17.74
C ALA A 487 -18.73 -23.99 16.36
N LEU A 488 -17.87 -23.54 15.41
CA LEU A 488 -18.18 -23.14 14.04
C LEU A 488 -18.80 -21.74 13.86
N GLN A 489 -18.87 -20.89 14.89
CA GLN A 489 -19.30 -19.51 14.75
C GLN A 489 -18.17 -18.54 15.07
N GLU A 490 -18.11 -17.44 14.35
CA GLU A 490 -17.21 -16.34 14.61
C GLU A 490 -17.99 -15.13 15.11
N ASP A 491 -17.49 -14.51 16.18
CA ASP A 491 -17.97 -13.21 16.63
C ASP A 491 -17.35 -12.11 15.77
N ILE A 492 -18.19 -11.21 15.27
CA ILE A 492 -17.71 -10.04 14.53
C ILE A 492 -17.13 -9.06 15.55
N VAL A 493 -15.85 -8.76 15.43
CA VAL A 493 -15.17 -7.83 16.32
C VAL A 493 -14.64 -6.63 15.55
N LEU A 494 -14.67 -5.46 16.19
CA LEU A 494 -14.10 -4.22 15.66
C LEU A 494 -12.85 -3.90 16.48
N VAL A 495 -11.73 -3.66 15.77
CA VAL A 495 -10.45 -3.25 16.37
C VAL A 495 -10.15 -1.83 15.95
N LEU A 496 -9.87 -0.96 16.92
CA LEU A 496 -9.65 0.47 16.72
C LEU A 496 -8.23 0.86 17.13
N GLU A 497 -7.56 1.63 16.26
CA GLU A 497 -6.38 2.44 16.59
C GLU A 497 -6.85 3.87 16.82
N LEU A 498 -6.79 4.33 18.05
CA LEU A 498 -7.28 5.67 18.43
C LEU A 498 -6.17 6.71 18.34
N ASP A 499 -6.58 7.97 18.11
CA ASP A 499 -5.73 9.15 18.26
C ASP A 499 -5.26 9.28 19.74
N ASP A 500 -4.02 9.65 19.94
CA ASP A 500 -3.40 9.83 21.26
C ASP A 500 -4.08 10.92 22.12
N LYS A 501 -4.91 11.76 21.49
CA LYS A 501 -5.71 12.81 22.16
C LYS A 501 -7.08 12.32 22.67
N THR A 502 -7.41 11.05 22.46
CA THR A 502 -8.71 10.50 22.87
C THR A 502 -8.85 10.49 24.38
N THR A 503 -9.91 11.11 24.91
CA THR A 503 -10.24 11.10 26.35
C THR A 503 -11.13 9.93 26.71
N GLU A 504 -11.26 9.60 28.02
CA GLU A 504 -12.16 8.55 28.49
C GLU A 504 -13.65 8.86 28.19
N GLU A 505 -14.05 10.13 28.22
CA GLU A 505 -15.41 10.55 27.84
C GLU A 505 -15.66 10.33 26.36
N ALA A 506 -14.71 10.77 25.52
CA ALA A 506 -14.78 10.53 24.08
C ALA A 506 -14.84 9.05 23.72
N LEU A 507 -14.18 8.20 24.51
CA LEU A 507 -14.22 6.76 24.33
C LEU A 507 -15.60 6.15 24.63
N LYS A 508 -16.29 6.62 25.68
CA LYS A 508 -17.66 6.18 25.99
C LYS A 508 -18.66 6.61 24.92
N ASP A 509 -18.53 7.84 24.43
CA ASP A 509 -19.38 8.35 23.34
C ASP A 509 -19.12 7.59 22.04
N LEU A 510 -17.86 7.26 21.76
CA LEU A 510 -17.46 6.46 20.61
C LEU A 510 -18.06 5.05 20.66
N GLU A 511 -17.98 4.38 21.81
CA GLU A 511 -18.60 3.05 21.99
C GLU A 511 -20.11 3.09 21.76
N LYS A 512 -20.82 4.07 22.34
CA LYS A 512 -22.24 4.25 22.12
C LYS A 512 -22.54 4.47 20.63
N THR A 513 -21.78 5.35 19.96
CA THR A 513 -21.92 5.62 18.53
C THR A 513 -21.76 4.34 17.70
N ILE A 514 -20.75 3.52 18.00
CA ILE A 514 -20.53 2.25 17.29
C ILE A 514 -21.70 1.29 17.46
N ARG A 515 -22.24 1.18 18.67
CA ARG A 515 -23.36 0.26 18.95
C ARG A 515 -24.69 0.73 18.33
N ASP A 516 -24.84 2.01 18.08
CA ASP A 516 -26.03 2.59 17.45
C ASP A 516 -26.00 2.48 15.90
N ILE A 517 -24.85 2.15 15.30
CA ILE A 517 -24.71 1.94 13.85
C ILE A 517 -25.46 0.67 13.43
N LYS A 518 -26.40 0.82 12.50
CA LYS A 518 -27.10 -0.30 11.87
C LYS A 518 -26.23 -0.88 10.75
N LEU A 519 -25.83 -2.12 10.92
CA LEU A 519 -25.04 -2.86 9.95
C LEU A 519 -25.92 -3.72 9.02
N PRO A 520 -25.46 -4.04 7.80
CA PRO A 520 -26.15 -4.94 6.90
C PRO A 520 -26.23 -6.37 7.48
N HIS A 521 -27.14 -7.18 6.95
CA HIS A 521 -27.36 -8.58 7.36
C HIS A 521 -27.64 -8.77 8.85
N ASP A 522 -28.30 -7.78 9.49
CA ASP A 522 -28.53 -7.78 10.95
C ASP A 522 -27.27 -8.06 11.79
N SER A 523 -26.11 -7.78 11.20
CA SER A 523 -24.81 -7.98 11.84
C SER A 523 -24.67 -7.09 13.09
N LYS A 524 -23.99 -7.62 14.12
CA LYS A 524 -23.68 -6.87 15.33
C LYS A 524 -22.23 -7.03 15.71
N ILE A 525 -21.59 -5.94 16.11
CA ILE A 525 -20.25 -5.98 16.70
C ILE A 525 -20.38 -6.59 18.10
N ALA A 526 -19.84 -7.79 18.27
CA ALA A 526 -19.83 -8.50 19.54
C ALA A 526 -18.87 -7.82 20.52
N ASN A 527 -17.65 -7.55 20.07
CA ASN A 527 -16.59 -6.97 20.88
C ASN A 527 -15.88 -5.83 20.15
N ILE A 528 -15.46 -4.81 20.91
CA ILE A 528 -14.64 -3.71 20.42
C ILE A 528 -13.31 -3.78 21.15
N TYR A 529 -12.22 -3.93 20.39
CA TYR A 529 -10.86 -3.94 20.89
C TYR A 529 -10.16 -2.62 20.59
N LEU A 530 -9.38 -2.13 21.53
CA LEU A 530 -8.49 -0.98 21.38
C LEU A 530 -7.06 -1.49 21.17
N ALA A 531 -6.42 -1.07 20.10
CA ALA A 531 -5.00 -1.33 19.90
C ALA A 531 -4.17 -0.38 20.76
N LYS A 532 -3.23 -0.92 21.55
CA LYS A 532 -2.27 -0.14 22.34
C LYS A 532 -1.16 0.44 21.48
N GLN A 533 -0.85 -0.20 20.37
CA GLN A 533 0.14 0.19 19.39
C GLN A 533 -0.56 0.42 18.03
N ARG A 534 0.19 0.93 17.06
CA ARG A 534 -0.31 1.03 15.68
C ARG A 534 -0.71 -0.33 15.15
N LEU A 535 -1.81 -0.38 14.40
CA LEU A 535 -2.24 -1.61 13.77
C LEU A 535 -1.17 -2.12 12.78
N PRO A 536 -0.95 -3.44 12.72
CA PRO A 536 0.01 -4.03 11.79
C PRO A 536 -0.46 -3.80 10.35
N MET A 537 0.34 -3.06 9.58
CA MET A 537 0.02 -2.69 8.20
C MET A 537 0.84 -3.51 7.21
N ALA A 538 0.25 -3.83 6.08
CA ALA A 538 0.98 -4.32 4.91
C ALA A 538 1.60 -3.13 4.14
N ASN A 539 2.56 -3.39 3.25
CA ASN A 539 3.23 -2.36 2.47
C ASN A 539 2.27 -1.54 1.58
N ASN A 540 1.12 -2.10 1.24
CA ASN A 540 0.03 -1.42 0.51
C ASN A 540 -0.93 -0.65 1.44
N MET A 541 -0.54 -0.42 2.69
CA MET A 541 -1.30 0.28 3.73
C MET A 541 -2.61 -0.42 4.14
N LYS A 542 -2.76 -1.73 3.87
CA LYS A 542 -3.87 -2.53 4.42
C LYS A 542 -3.52 -3.09 5.78
N VAL A 543 -4.50 -3.10 6.68
CA VAL A 543 -4.38 -3.75 7.98
C VAL A 543 -4.24 -5.27 7.79
N LYS A 544 -3.30 -5.88 8.51
CA LYS A 544 -3.06 -7.33 8.48
C LYS A 544 -4.00 -8.03 9.44
N ARG A 545 -5.22 -8.31 9.01
CA ARG A 545 -6.27 -8.94 9.83
C ARG A 545 -5.81 -10.24 10.49
N PHE A 546 -5.09 -11.09 9.76
CA PHE A 546 -4.64 -12.38 10.31
C PHE A 546 -3.66 -12.24 11.47
N VAL A 547 -2.82 -11.18 11.47
CA VAL A 547 -1.91 -10.90 12.60
C VAL A 547 -2.71 -10.50 13.83
N ILE A 548 -3.67 -9.59 13.65
CA ILE A 548 -4.55 -9.11 14.72
C ILE A 548 -5.36 -10.27 15.27
N LYS A 549 -5.99 -11.08 14.41
CA LYS A 549 -6.78 -12.26 14.78
C LYS A 549 -5.95 -13.20 15.65
N LYS A 550 -4.76 -13.58 15.19
CA LYS A 550 -3.85 -14.47 15.92
C LYS A 550 -3.42 -13.91 17.27
N GLU A 551 -3.11 -12.62 17.35
CA GLU A 551 -2.73 -11.96 18.60
C GLU A 551 -3.89 -11.95 19.61
N ILE A 552 -5.12 -11.62 19.16
CA ILE A 552 -6.31 -11.63 20.02
C ILE A 552 -6.64 -13.06 20.50
N GLU A 553 -6.62 -14.05 19.59
CA GLU A 553 -6.87 -15.47 19.93
C GLU A 553 -5.85 -16.04 20.91
N ASN A 554 -4.60 -15.57 20.83
CA ASN A 554 -3.52 -15.94 21.75
C ASN A 554 -3.57 -15.16 23.09
N GLY A 555 -4.52 -14.24 23.27
CA GLY A 555 -4.66 -13.45 24.50
C GLY A 555 -3.56 -12.40 24.68
N SER A 556 -3.03 -11.86 23.58
CA SER A 556 -2.01 -10.81 23.60
C SER A 556 -2.55 -9.53 24.25
N ASN A 557 -1.75 -8.91 25.09
CA ASN A 557 -2.06 -7.63 25.75
C ASN A 557 -2.05 -6.41 24.81
N LYS A 558 -1.67 -6.60 23.54
CA LYS A 558 -1.65 -5.50 22.53
C LYS A 558 -3.05 -5.01 22.17
N PHE A 559 -4.08 -5.81 22.42
CA PHE A 559 -5.47 -5.51 22.12
C PHE A 559 -6.33 -5.66 23.37
N VAL A 560 -7.00 -4.60 23.79
CA VAL A 560 -7.78 -4.55 25.02
C VAL A 560 -9.26 -4.34 24.70
N LEU A 561 -10.14 -5.11 25.33
CA LEU A 561 -11.59 -4.89 25.23
C LEU A 561 -11.98 -3.54 25.82
N ILE A 562 -12.79 -2.76 25.09
CA ILE A 562 -13.23 -1.42 25.50
C ILE A 562 -13.94 -1.41 26.87
N ASN A 563 -14.60 -2.49 27.25
CA ASN A 563 -15.38 -2.64 28.48
C ASN A 563 -14.80 -3.63 29.49
N GLN A 564 -13.57 -4.09 29.30
CA GLN A 564 -12.96 -4.93 30.30
C GLN A 564 -12.71 -4.10 31.56
N LYS A 565 -13.55 -4.28 32.60
CA LYS A 565 -13.18 -3.95 33.97
C LYS A 565 -11.84 -4.65 34.21
N LYS A 566 -10.80 -3.86 34.50
CA LYS A 566 -9.43 -4.31 34.75
C LYS A 566 -9.47 -5.50 35.73
N THR A 567 -9.47 -6.72 35.21
CA THR A 567 -9.21 -7.92 36.02
C THR A 567 -7.69 -8.06 36.03
N SER A 568 -7.09 -7.45 37.05
CA SER A 568 -5.66 -7.60 37.32
C SER A 568 -5.35 -9.08 37.59
N SER A 569 -4.66 -9.68 36.65
CA SER A 569 -4.07 -11.01 36.88
C SER A 569 -2.80 -10.88 37.73
N LYS A 570 -2.87 -10.84 38.98
CA LYS A 570 -1.95 -10.67 40.10
C LYS A 570 -2.09 -9.27 40.72
N VAL A 571 -3.06 -9.14 41.63
CA VAL A 571 -3.15 -7.95 42.48
C VAL A 571 -1.91 -7.94 43.40
N ARG A 572 -0.87 -7.15 43.02
CA ARG A 572 0.18 -6.84 43.97
C ARG A 572 -0.47 -6.05 45.12
N LYS A 573 -0.24 -6.49 46.36
CA LYS A 573 -0.82 -5.83 47.54
C LYS A 573 0.04 -4.61 47.90
N PHE A 574 -0.31 -3.45 47.41
CA PHE A 574 0.27 -2.18 47.87
C PHE A 574 -0.45 -1.68 49.12
N SER A 575 0.24 -0.86 49.91
CA SER A 575 -0.39 -0.15 51.02
C SER A 575 -1.44 0.85 50.50
N PRO A 576 -2.49 1.20 51.27
CA PRO A 576 -3.46 2.21 50.87
C PRO A 576 -2.78 3.54 50.50
N GLU A 577 -1.73 3.96 51.20
CA GLU A 577 -0.95 5.16 50.93
C GLU A 577 -0.26 5.06 49.56
N THR A 578 0.30 3.94 49.19
CA THR A 578 0.95 3.69 47.86
C THR A 578 -0.08 3.73 46.75
N LEU A 579 -1.24 3.14 46.93
CA LEU A 579 -2.32 3.15 45.94
C LEU A 579 -2.86 4.54 45.69
N GLU A 580 -2.91 5.40 46.72
CA GLU A 580 -3.42 6.75 46.58
C GLU A 580 -2.36 7.76 46.08
N LYS A 581 -1.11 7.65 46.57
CA LYS A 581 -0.08 8.69 46.35
C LYS A 581 0.96 8.36 45.27
N VAL A 582 1.18 7.08 44.96
CA VAL A 582 2.26 6.67 44.04
C VAL A 582 1.69 6.13 42.73
N LEU A 583 0.69 5.26 42.77
CA LEU A 583 0.20 4.61 41.56
C LEU A 583 -0.44 5.58 40.52
N PRO A 584 -1.34 6.51 40.90
CA PRO A 584 -1.93 7.41 39.92
C PRO A 584 -0.93 8.34 39.22
N PRO A 585 0.01 9.01 39.93
CA PRO A 585 1.05 9.78 39.27
C PRO A 585 1.96 8.92 38.39
N MET A 586 2.29 7.67 38.81
CA MET A 586 3.12 6.78 38.00
C MET A 586 2.48 6.48 36.65
N ARG A 587 1.17 6.16 36.60
CA ARG A 587 0.44 5.99 35.35
C ARG A 587 0.49 7.25 34.45
N GLN A 588 0.43 8.44 35.05
CA GLN A 588 0.54 9.69 34.33
C GLN A 588 1.94 9.88 33.72
N LEU A 589 3.00 9.50 34.43
CA LEU A 589 4.36 9.57 33.92
C LEU A 589 4.57 8.60 32.77
N PHE A 590 4.09 7.37 32.85
CA PHE A 590 4.09 6.42 31.73
C PHE A 590 3.30 6.97 30.54
N SER A 591 2.11 7.51 30.78
CA SER A 591 1.27 8.15 29.77
C SER A 591 1.99 9.29 29.06
N LYS A 592 2.68 10.13 29.79
CA LYS A 592 3.43 11.29 29.27
C LYS A 592 4.61 10.84 28.40
N VAL A 593 5.43 9.94 28.92
CA VAL A 593 6.68 9.52 28.25
C VAL A 593 6.39 8.65 27.02
N LEU A 594 5.42 7.75 27.12
CA LEU A 594 5.04 6.86 26.01
C LEU A 594 4.05 7.51 25.03
N VAL A 595 3.57 8.74 25.33
CA VAL A 595 2.55 9.45 24.56
C VAL A 595 1.30 8.58 24.35
N LEU A 596 0.86 7.90 25.40
CA LEU A 596 -0.30 7.01 25.41
C LEU A 596 -1.36 7.47 26.41
N PRO A 597 -2.66 7.43 26.09
CA PRO A 597 -3.71 7.67 27.07
C PRO A 597 -3.64 6.70 28.24
N THR A 598 -3.88 7.16 29.48
CA THR A 598 -3.78 6.34 30.68
C THR A 598 -4.69 5.09 30.68
N PHE A 599 -5.84 5.16 29.98
CA PHE A 599 -6.76 4.02 29.86
C PHE A 599 -6.21 2.87 29.00
N LYS A 600 -5.18 3.11 28.17
CA LYS A 600 -4.49 2.09 27.39
C LYS A 600 -3.38 1.38 28.18
N ILE A 601 -3.02 1.87 29.35
CA ILE A 601 -1.90 1.38 30.15
C ILE A 601 -2.47 0.51 31.28
N ASP A 602 -2.18 -0.80 31.26
CA ASP A 602 -2.36 -1.68 32.40
C ASP A 602 -1.10 -1.66 33.28
N ASP A 603 -1.27 -1.79 34.60
CA ASP A 603 -0.16 -1.66 35.55
C ASP A 603 0.87 -2.79 35.43
N GLU A 604 0.51 -3.92 34.80
CA GLU A 604 1.39 -5.06 34.51
C GLU A 604 1.84 -5.12 33.05
N ASP A 605 1.45 -4.14 32.20
CA ASP A 605 1.91 -4.10 30.79
C ASP A 605 3.42 -3.87 30.74
N HIS A 606 4.11 -4.70 29.96
CA HIS A 606 5.52 -4.52 29.69
C HIS A 606 5.74 -3.31 28.77
N TRP A 607 6.49 -2.32 29.26
CA TRP A 607 6.62 -1.02 28.60
C TRP A 607 7.18 -1.07 27.17
N ILE A 608 8.02 -2.07 26.81
CA ILE A 608 8.47 -2.31 25.42
C ILE A 608 7.44 -3.15 24.65
N ASN A 609 7.16 -4.37 25.16
CA ASN A 609 6.47 -5.41 24.41
C ASN A 609 4.99 -5.10 24.18
N ASP A 610 4.34 -4.52 25.21
CA ASP A 610 2.91 -4.24 25.19
C ASP A 610 2.60 -2.78 24.88
N LEU A 611 3.41 -1.84 25.37
CA LEU A 611 3.18 -0.40 25.22
C LEU A 611 4.02 0.26 24.12
N GLY A 612 4.99 -0.46 23.54
CA GLY A 612 5.77 0.03 22.38
C GLY A 612 6.85 1.06 22.70
N GLY A 613 7.27 1.14 23.96
CA GLY A 613 8.40 1.99 24.37
C GLY A 613 9.75 1.51 23.85
N ASP A 614 10.72 2.39 23.80
CA ASP A 614 12.11 2.11 23.43
C ASP A 614 13.10 2.47 24.55
N SER A 615 14.38 2.21 24.35
CA SER A 615 15.42 2.48 25.36
C SER A 615 15.54 3.96 25.74
N MET A 616 15.19 4.88 24.84
CA MET A 616 15.21 6.31 25.13
C MET A 616 14.03 6.69 26.03
N ASN A 617 12.84 6.13 25.74
CA ASN A 617 11.66 6.29 26.60
C ASN A 617 11.94 5.77 28.01
N TYR A 618 12.69 4.67 28.15
CA TYR A 618 13.03 4.13 29.47
C TYR A 618 13.88 5.11 30.29
N VAL A 619 14.93 5.66 29.70
CA VAL A 619 15.79 6.65 30.36
C VAL A 619 15.00 7.90 30.76
N GLU A 620 14.15 8.40 29.87
CA GLU A 620 13.28 9.53 30.12
C GLU A 620 12.29 9.23 31.25
N LEU A 621 11.71 8.02 31.27
CA LEU A 621 10.78 7.59 32.31
C LEU A 621 11.45 7.58 33.69
N VAL A 622 12.63 6.98 33.82
CA VAL A 622 13.39 6.97 35.08
C VAL A 622 13.65 8.39 35.55
N GLN A 623 14.13 9.29 34.67
CA GLN A 623 14.40 10.68 35.03
C GLN A 623 13.14 11.46 35.47
N GLU A 624 12.01 11.22 34.79
CA GLU A 624 10.74 11.87 35.17
C GLU A 624 10.20 11.32 36.50
N VAL A 625 10.38 10.03 36.78
CA VAL A 625 10.04 9.41 38.07
C VAL A 625 10.89 9.97 39.20
N ASP A 626 12.22 10.02 39.04
CA ASP A 626 13.16 10.56 40.02
C ASP A 626 12.81 12.02 40.32
N ARG A 627 12.54 12.83 39.29
CA ARG A 627 12.17 14.24 39.44
C ARG A 627 10.84 14.42 40.15
N TYR A 628 9.81 13.64 39.81
CA TYR A 628 8.48 13.80 40.38
C TYR A 628 8.40 13.36 41.82
N PHE A 629 8.95 12.20 42.15
CA PHE A 629 8.90 11.65 43.52
C PHE A 629 10.07 12.10 44.38
N LYS A 630 11.05 12.82 43.84
CA LYS A 630 12.29 13.27 44.51
C LYS A 630 13.04 12.08 45.12
N VAL A 631 13.18 11.03 44.37
CA VAL A 631 13.94 9.83 44.69
C VAL A 631 15.07 9.67 43.65
N GLU A 632 16.00 8.75 43.91
CA GLU A 632 17.04 8.36 42.95
C GLU A 632 16.96 6.84 42.82
N ILE A 633 16.49 6.38 41.67
CA ILE A 633 16.38 4.94 41.37
C ILE A 633 17.77 4.39 41.12
N PRO A 634 18.24 3.37 41.91
CA PRO A 634 19.57 2.79 41.72
C PRO A 634 19.75 2.18 40.33
N GLU A 635 20.90 2.38 39.68
CA GLU A 635 21.22 1.82 38.36
C GLU A 635 21.06 0.27 38.31
N GLU A 636 21.27 -0.41 39.43
CA GLU A 636 21.10 -1.87 39.56
C GLU A 636 19.65 -2.33 39.33
N GLN A 637 18.67 -1.43 39.46
CA GLN A 637 17.25 -1.69 39.20
C GLN A 637 16.87 -1.44 37.74
N TYR A 638 17.74 -0.76 36.98
CA TYR A 638 17.49 -0.51 35.56
C TYR A 638 17.40 -1.85 34.82
N GLY A 639 16.41 -1.96 33.95
CA GLY A 639 16.12 -3.19 33.23
C GLY A 639 15.37 -4.29 34.00
N LYS A 640 15.24 -4.16 35.34
CA LYS A 640 14.40 -5.05 36.16
C LYS A 640 12.96 -4.55 36.26
N MET A 641 12.76 -3.22 36.18
CA MET A 641 11.45 -2.60 36.19
C MET A 641 10.87 -2.60 34.78
N THR A 642 9.88 -3.43 34.57
CA THR A 642 9.31 -3.67 33.23
C THR A 642 7.89 -3.17 33.04
N CYS A 643 7.20 -2.79 34.13
CA CYS A 643 5.81 -2.33 34.14
C CYS A 643 5.56 -1.24 35.17
N VAL A 644 4.39 -0.62 35.16
CA VAL A 644 4.00 0.43 36.11
C VAL A 644 4.18 -0.04 37.55
N ASN A 645 3.73 -1.25 37.88
CA ASN A 645 3.79 -1.81 39.23
C ASN A 645 5.23 -2.03 39.74
N ASP A 646 6.18 -2.35 38.85
CA ASP A 646 7.60 -2.47 39.24
C ASP A 646 8.14 -1.10 39.71
N PHE A 647 7.84 -0.03 38.95
CA PHE A 647 8.24 1.34 39.32
C PHE A 647 7.53 1.80 40.59
N VAL A 648 6.24 1.47 40.79
CA VAL A 648 5.50 1.79 42.02
C VAL A 648 6.13 1.11 43.22
N GLU A 649 6.53 -0.16 43.11
CA GLU A 649 7.15 -0.93 44.18
C GLU A 649 8.49 -0.32 44.60
N GLU A 650 9.36 0.00 43.62
CA GLU A 650 10.68 0.58 43.90
C GLU A 650 10.56 1.99 44.49
N VAL A 651 9.70 2.85 43.92
CA VAL A 651 9.47 4.20 44.47
C VAL A 651 8.87 4.13 45.87
N ALA A 652 7.93 3.23 46.14
CA ALA A 652 7.36 3.10 47.46
C ALA A 652 8.38 2.62 48.53
N LYS A 653 9.38 1.84 48.10
CA LYS A 653 10.51 1.42 48.92
C LYS A 653 11.42 2.59 49.24
N LEU A 654 11.87 3.33 48.21
CA LEU A 654 12.76 4.48 48.34
C LEU A 654 12.13 5.62 49.21
N LEU A 655 10.83 5.86 49.06
CA LEU A 655 10.10 6.83 49.88
C LEU A 655 10.00 6.45 51.37
N LYS A 656 10.10 5.13 51.69
CA LYS A 656 10.17 4.65 53.09
C LYS A 656 11.56 4.74 53.69
N GLU A 657 12.60 4.55 52.86
CA GLU A 657 14.00 4.65 53.27
C GLU A 657 14.44 6.12 53.49
N ASN A 658 13.75 7.06 52.82
CA ASN A 658 14.00 8.52 52.97
C ASN A 658 13.16 9.17 54.07
N LYS A 659 12.30 8.45 54.81
CA LYS A 659 11.58 8.85 56.04
C LYS A 659 12.33 8.40 57.27
#